data_436127ee1e5e4a063fbb1db9c21592a6
#
_entry.id   436127ee1e5e4a063fbb1db9c21592a6
#
_cell.length_a   1.000
_cell.length_b   1.000
_cell.length_c   1.000
_cell.angle_alpha   90.00
_cell.angle_beta   90.00
_cell.angle_gamma   90.00
#
_symmetry.space_group_name_H-M   'P 1'
#
loop_
_entity.id
_entity.type
_entity.pdbx_description
1 polymer ?
#
loop_
_entity_poly.entity_id
_entity_poly.type
_entity_poly.pdbx_seq_one_letter_code
_entity_poly.pdbx_strand_id
1 'polypeptide(L)'
;MKYGYFDDERKEYVINNPETPSPWINYFGTGDFYSLFSNTGGGYCFYKDALLRRITRYRYNNIPEDMNGRYFYVRDIAEDGETSVWSPGWKPLMTKLDSYECRHGLGYSTISSSKNDVNAESLFFVPTEHNCEVHKVKLTNNSKVKKNLQLYSYVEFCLWNALDDMTNFQRNLNIGEVEVDNGTIYHLTEYRERRNHYSFYSMNREPSGFDTDRNTFIGQSRGIDNPECIEKGISGNSKAHGWYPCASHRLDIELEPGQSETVIFVLGYIENDDEQKWLSDGSLNKKSAKAMISALSTDEQVDEAMADLAAYWEDKLSHYSVKTDNEKLDRMVNIWNQYQCMVTYTMSRSASYYESGIGRGIGFRDTNQDLLGIMHMEPAKTRQRLIDVASIQLPHGGAFHQYQPLTKRGNDAIGGDFNDDPLWLIMAVGAYIRETGDFALLDEKVPFAGTDGHPLSDGKETIMADHLKKAFHYINENRGPHGLPLIGRADWNDCLNLNCFSKDPDESFQTVVNVDSGTAESVLIAAMLVYSGRELADLGRASEGKTNALAGEAEYAIKAVDEMSNIICENAWDGEWFLRAYDANSNKVGSSENAEGSIFIESQGFCGMAAVGADKQYNLKALDSVEKHLAHQYGIDILAPAFTSYDYSKGEITSYPPGYKENGGIFCHNNPWVIIAEAVAGRGDKAFDYYKRIAPAFIEDISDLHRTEPYVYAQMIAGSASQTPGQAKNSWLTGTAAWNFVAISQWILGIRTSYEGLIIDPCLPSDLRHLEVERTFRGVKYQITIENPEGKNKGEAMLVPFAEGTEPCKVVYTIK
;
A
#
# COMPACT_ATOMS: atom_id res chain seq x y z
N MET A 1 -0.64 -8.60 25.80
CA MET A 1 -0.96 -8.86 24.38
C MET A 1 -0.65 -10.29 24.03
N LYS A 2 -1.41 -10.89 23.13
CA LYS A 2 -1.30 -12.34 22.87
C LYS A 2 -0.18 -12.69 21.88
N TYR A 3 0.11 -11.82 20.92
CA TYR A 3 1.05 -12.13 19.82
C TYR A 3 2.29 -11.27 19.82
N GLY A 4 2.24 -10.07 20.41
CA GLY A 4 3.35 -9.14 20.33
C GLY A 4 3.10 -7.81 21.00
N TYR A 5 3.97 -6.84 20.73
CA TYR A 5 3.90 -5.48 21.29
C TYR A 5 4.72 -4.49 20.44
N PHE A 6 4.45 -3.19 20.57
CA PHE A 6 5.25 -2.13 19.98
C PHE A 6 6.50 -1.84 20.79
N ASP A 7 7.64 -1.74 20.13
CA ASP A 7 8.91 -1.21 20.62
C ASP A 7 9.14 0.16 19.95
N ASP A 8 8.61 1.21 20.57
CA ASP A 8 8.64 2.56 19.99
C ASP A 8 10.07 3.14 19.90
N GLU A 9 10.94 2.75 20.83
CA GLU A 9 12.33 3.21 20.85
C GLU A 9 13.09 2.72 19.61
N ARG A 10 12.83 1.47 19.20
CA ARG A 10 13.43 0.87 18.01
C ARG A 10 12.61 1.05 16.73
N LYS A 11 11.39 1.60 16.85
CA LYS A 11 10.41 1.69 15.76
C LYS A 11 10.09 0.32 15.15
N GLU A 12 9.88 -0.67 16.01
CA GLU A 12 9.60 -2.05 15.65
C GLU A 12 8.28 -2.54 16.23
N TYR A 13 7.68 -3.53 15.56
CA TYR A 13 6.65 -4.36 16.16
C TYR A 13 7.22 -5.75 16.44
N VAL A 14 7.16 -6.17 17.69
CA VAL A 14 7.74 -7.44 18.18
C VAL A 14 6.65 -8.50 18.23
N ILE A 15 6.86 -9.62 17.55
CA ILE A 15 5.97 -10.78 17.51
C ILE A 15 6.65 -11.93 18.26
N ASN A 16 6.03 -12.38 19.33
CA ASN A 16 6.60 -13.42 20.21
C ASN A 16 5.90 -14.79 20.09
N ASN A 17 4.98 -14.92 19.13
CA ASN A 17 4.31 -16.16 18.80
C ASN A 17 4.24 -16.31 17.26
N PRO A 18 4.86 -17.36 16.66
CA PRO A 18 4.84 -17.56 15.22
C PRO A 18 3.44 -17.89 14.66
N GLU A 19 2.53 -18.42 15.51
CA GLU A 19 1.17 -18.79 15.15
C GLU A 19 0.22 -17.58 15.23
N THR A 20 0.52 -16.52 14.46
CA THR A 20 -0.37 -15.37 14.33
C THR A 20 -1.68 -15.73 13.60
N PRO A 21 -2.79 -14.99 13.80
CA PRO A 21 -4.10 -15.32 13.20
C PRO A 21 -4.12 -15.37 11.67
N SER A 22 -3.19 -14.68 11.06
CA SER A 22 -2.83 -14.68 9.63
C SER A 22 -1.34 -14.40 9.52
N PRO A 23 -0.67 -14.61 8.39
CA PRO A 23 0.71 -14.17 8.24
C PRO A 23 0.80 -12.65 8.44
N TRP A 24 1.59 -12.21 9.43
CA TRP A 24 1.85 -10.79 9.65
C TRP A 24 3.09 -10.39 8.90
N ILE A 25 2.94 -9.49 7.97
CA ILE A 25 3.96 -9.18 6.95
C ILE A 25 4.62 -7.83 7.16
N ASN A 26 5.76 -7.66 6.50
CA ASN A 26 6.45 -6.42 6.29
C ASN A 26 6.85 -6.30 4.81
N TYR A 27 7.08 -5.09 4.35
CA TYR A 27 7.57 -4.80 2.99
C TYR A 27 8.95 -4.19 3.06
N PHE A 28 9.83 -4.60 2.14
CA PHE A 28 11.18 -4.05 2.02
C PHE A 28 11.38 -3.43 0.65
N GLY A 29 12.27 -2.46 0.57
CA GLY A 29 12.71 -1.83 -0.66
C GLY A 29 12.31 -0.36 -0.76
N THR A 30 13.27 0.43 -1.18
CA THR A 30 13.15 1.89 -1.35
C THR A 30 13.41 2.34 -2.79
N GLY A 31 13.99 1.44 -3.61
CA GLY A 31 14.34 1.62 -5.02
C GLY A 31 13.41 0.89 -5.98
N ASP A 32 13.97 -0.03 -6.77
CA ASP A 32 13.28 -0.82 -7.79
C ASP A 32 13.11 -2.30 -7.40
N PHE A 33 13.86 -2.77 -6.41
CA PHE A 33 13.78 -4.14 -5.89
C PHE A 33 12.95 -4.15 -4.61
N TYR A 34 11.97 -5.01 -4.56
CA TYR A 34 11.01 -5.09 -3.47
C TYR A 34 10.82 -6.49 -2.96
N SER A 35 10.47 -6.60 -1.69
CA SER A 35 10.21 -7.87 -1.02
C SER A 35 9.03 -7.77 -0.07
N LEU A 36 8.22 -8.83 -0.02
CA LEU A 36 7.25 -9.12 1.03
C LEU A 36 7.85 -10.17 1.95
N PHE A 37 7.70 -9.99 3.25
CA PHE A 37 8.28 -10.87 4.26
C PHE A 37 7.29 -11.10 5.40
N SER A 38 6.93 -12.34 5.68
CA SER A 38 6.07 -12.68 6.82
C SER A 38 6.88 -12.92 8.10
N ASN A 39 6.19 -12.89 9.23
CA ASN A 39 6.78 -13.23 10.53
C ASN A 39 7.42 -14.63 10.58
N THR A 40 7.19 -15.49 9.62
CA THR A 40 7.75 -16.84 9.52
C THR A 40 8.67 -17.06 8.32
N GLY A 41 9.09 -15.99 7.65
CA GLY A 41 10.01 -16.04 6.50
C GLY A 41 9.33 -16.28 5.15
N GLY A 42 7.99 -16.32 5.11
CA GLY A 42 7.22 -16.42 3.88
C GLY A 42 7.26 -15.13 3.04
N GLY A 43 6.71 -15.22 1.84
CA GLY A 43 6.62 -14.09 0.90
C GLY A 43 7.53 -14.24 -0.31
N TYR A 44 7.75 -13.14 -1.03
CA TYR A 44 8.47 -13.14 -2.30
C TYR A 44 9.15 -11.81 -2.59
N CYS A 45 10.08 -11.81 -3.55
CA CYS A 45 10.70 -10.60 -4.05
C CYS A 45 10.50 -10.44 -5.56
N PHE A 46 10.59 -9.18 -6.03
CA PHE A 46 10.40 -8.82 -7.43
C PHE A 46 11.13 -7.52 -7.78
N TYR A 47 11.31 -7.26 -9.07
CA TYR A 47 11.87 -6.03 -9.60
C TYR A 47 10.79 -5.24 -10.35
N LYS A 48 10.46 -4.04 -9.90
CA LYS A 48 9.45 -3.11 -10.45
C LYS A 48 8.03 -3.65 -10.59
N ASP A 49 7.85 -4.89 -11.05
CA ASP A 49 6.55 -5.47 -11.37
C ASP A 49 6.42 -6.87 -10.78
N ALA A 50 5.50 -7.03 -9.83
CA ALA A 50 5.25 -8.28 -9.15
C ALA A 50 4.67 -9.39 -10.03
N LEU A 51 4.10 -9.04 -11.19
CA LEU A 51 3.56 -9.99 -12.16
C LEU A 51 4.63 -10.49 -13.13
N LEU A 52 5.40 -9.57 -13.76
CA LEU A 52 6.28 -9.86 -14.89
C LEU A 52 7.77 -9.93 -14.56
N ARG A 53 8.15 -9.52 -13.35
CA ARG A 53 9.54 -9.56 -12.83
C ARG A 53 9.60 -10.19 -11.44
N ARG A 54 8.76 -11.20 -11.21
CA ARG A 54 8.78 -12.02 -9.99
C ARG A 54 10.06 -12.84 -9.93
N ILE A 55 10.81 -12.73 -8.84
CA ILE A 55 12.10 -13.42 -8.67
C ILE A 55 11.90 -14.74 -7.94
N THR A 56 11.21 -14.72 -6.80
CA THR A 56 10.92 -15.92 -6.03
C THR A 56 9.47 -16.34 -6.15
N ARG A 57 9.24 -17.65 -6.13
CA ARG A 57 7.91 -18.24 -6.24
C ARG A 57 7.13 -18.06 -4.95
N TYR A 58 5.84 -17.72 -5.10
CA TYR A 58 4.89 -17.66 -4.02
C TYR A 58 3.50 -18.03 -4.53
N ARG A 59 2.78 -18.85 -3.75
CA ARG A 59 1.40 -19.26 -4.06
C ARG A 59 0.51 -18.85 -2.89
N TYR A 60 -0.47 -18.02 -3.18
CA TYR A 60 -1.37 -17.44 -2.16
C TYR A 60 -2.33 -18.46 -1.55
N ASN A 61 -2.69 -19.49 -2.29
CA ASN A 61 -3.67 -20.50 -1.91
C ASN A 61 -3.06 -21.80 -1.41
N ASN A 62 -1.84 -21.78 -0.92
CA ASN A 62 -1.23 -22.94 -0.27
C ASN A 62 -1.94 -23.29 1.04
N ILE A 63 -1.90 -24.58 1.41
CA ILE A 63 -2.34 -25.08 2.70
C ILE A 63 -1.19 -25.91 3.30
N PRO A 64 -0.68 -25.56 4.48
CA PRO A 64 -0.95 -24.33 5.25
C PRO A 64 -0.62 -23.04 4.48
N GLU A 65 -1.24 -21.94 4.88
CA GLU A 65 -0.92 -20.61 4.30
C GLU A 65 0.55 -20.26 4.48
N ASP A 66 1.08 -19.43 3.58
CA ASP A 66 2.44 -18.87 3.70
C ASP A 66 3.55 -19.93 3.74
N MET A 67 3.49 -20.87 2.79
CA MET A 67 4.43 -21.99 2.66
C MET A 67 5.39 -21.84 1.45
N ASN A 68 5.63 -20.62 1.01
CA ASN A 68 6.74 -20.25 0.10
C ASN A 68 7.46 -19.03 0.66
N GLY A 69 8.80 -19.06 0.64
CA GLY A 69 9.57 -17.96 1.21
C GLY A 69 11.08 -18.20 1.15
N ARG A 70 11.79 -17.61 2.11
CA ARG A 70 13.21 -17.76 2.33
C ARG A 70 13.38 -18.57 3.60
N TYR A 71 13.75 -19.81 3.45
CA TYR A 71 13.81 -20.72 4.58
C TYR A 71 15.23 -21.15 4.88
N PHE A 72 15.48 -21.31 6.17
CA PHE A 72 16.69 -21.93 6.70
C PHE A 72 16.29 -23.16 7.49
N TYR A 73 17.10 -24.21 7.35
CA TYR A 73 16.98 -25.43 8.14
C TYR A 73 18.28 -25.62 8.90
N VAL A 74 18.18 -25.88 10.18
CA VAL A 74 19.30 -26.26 11.04
C VAL A 74 19.14 -27.72 11.43
N ARG A 75 20.13 -28.51 11.05
CA ARG A 75 20.23 -29.91 11.43
C ARG A 75 21.31 -30.03 12.46
N ASP A 76 20.95 -30.35 13.72
CA ASP A 76 21.84 -30.53 14.86
C ASP A 76 22.15 -32.06 14.99
N ILE A 77 23.42 -32.41 14.99
CA ILE A 77 23.92 -33.77 14.99
C ILE A 77 24.56 -34.03 16.34
N ALA A 78 23.94 -34.85 17.17
CA ALA A 78 24.46 -35.24 18.48
C ALA A 78 25.65 -36.22 18.34
N GLU A 79 26.45 -36.35 19.39
CA GLU A 79 27.61 -37.25 19.41
C GLU A 79 27.25 -38.72 19.16
N ASP A 80 26.07 -39.16 19.55
CA ASP A 80 25.56 -40.51 19.33
C ASP A 80 24.98 -40.72 17.92
N GLY A 81 24.96 -39.66 17.09
CA GLY A 81 24.47 -39.68 15.73
C GLY A 81 22.95 -39.39 15.62
N GLU A 82 22.24 -39.16 16.72
CA GLU A 82 20.86 -38.68 16.67
C GLU A 82 20.83 -37.28 16.04
N THR A 83 19.77 -36.99 15.32
CA THR A 83 19.65 -35.71 14.61
C THR A 83 18.32 -35.03 14.96
N SER A 84 18.42 -33.72 15.19
CA SER A 84 17.27 -32.82 15.37
C SER A 84 17.24 -31.80 14.25
N VAL A 85 16.08 -31.61 13.62
CA VAL A 85 15.92 -30.62 12.53
C VAL A 85 14.88 -29.59 12.92
N TRP A 86 15.20 -28.32 12.69
CA TRP A 86 14.31 -27.20 12.98
C TRP A 86 14.56 -26.04 12.01
N SER A 87 13.59 -25.12 11.91
CA SER A 87 13.71 -23.91 11.09
C SER A 87 13.73 -22.68 11.98
N PRO A 88 14.72 -21.77 11.85
CA PRO A 88 14.78 -20.53 12.60
C PRO A 88 13.53 -19.66 12.47
N GLY A 89 12.91 -19.62 11.28
CA GLY A 89 11.65 -18.92 11.03
C GLY A 89 10.39 -19.65 11.50
N TRP A 90 10.52 -20.82 12.20
CA TRP A 90 9.46 -21.74 12.53
C TRP A 90 8.92 -22.51 11.31
N LYS A 91 8.45 -21.82 10.27
CA LYS A 91 8.16 -22.45 8.97
C LYS A 91 9.48 -22.74 8.22
N PRO A 92 9.46 -23.76 7.34
CA PRO A 92 8.32 -24.57 6.97
C PRO A 92 8.10 -25.82 7.84
N LEU A 93 9.00 -26.15 8.76
CA LEU A 93 8.94 -27.37 9.57
C LEU A 93 7.88 -27.33 10.67
N MET A 94 7.55 -26.12 11.16
CA MET A 94 6.60 -25.88 12.26
C MET A 94 6.88 -26.71 13.53
N THR A 95 8.17 -27.01 13.76
CA THR A 95 8.59 -27.70 14.98
C THR A 95 8.56 -26.76 16.17
N LYS A 96 8.20 -27.28 17.34
CA LYS A 96 8.24 -26.47 18.56
C LYS A 96 9.64 -25.94 18.83
N LEU A 97 9.76 -24.64 18.92
CA LEU A 97 10.99 -23.92 19.30
C LEU A 97 11.05 -23.72 20.82
N ASP A 98 12.24 -23.51 21.38
CA ASP A 98 12.45 -23.20 22.79
C ASP A 98 12.21 -21.70 23.04
N SER A 99 12.55 -20.84 22.05
CA SER A 99 12.20 -19.44 22.01
C SER A 99 11.94 -19.00 20.58
N TYR A 100 11.14 -17.95 20.41
CA TYR A 100 10.86 -17.31 19.11
C TYR A 100 10.51 -15.85 19.32
N GLU A 101 11.11 -14.99 18.52
CA GLU A 101 10.80 -13.58 18.39
C GLU A 101 11.02 -13.13 16.95
N CYS A 102 10.03 -12.49 16.37
CA CYS A 102 10.18 -11.77 15.09
C CYS A 102 9.98 -10.28 15.36
N ARG A 103 10.83 -9.44 14.77
CA ARG A 103 10.74 -7.98 14.83
C ARG A 103 10.58 -7.45 13.41
N HIS A 104 9.50 -6.75 13.16
CA HIS A 104 9.28 -5.99 11.95
C HIS A 104 9.65 -4.53 12.19
N GLY A 105 10.70 -4.08 11.54
CA GLY A 105 11.17 -2.70 11.56
C GLY A 105 10.92 -2.01 10.21
N LEU A 106 11.45 -0.80 10.06
CA LEU A 106 11.27 0.02 8.86
C LEU A 106 12.18 -0.49 7.72
N GLY A 107 11.60 -1.28 6.81
CA GLY A 107 12.28 -1.86 5.66
C GLY A 107 13.14 -3.08 5.96
N TYR A 108 13.06 -3.66 7.15
CA TYR A 108 13.77 -4.88 7.55
C TYR A 108 12.93 -5.73 8.50
N SER A 109 13.35 -7.00 8.68
CA SER A 109 12.82 -7.88 9.71
C SER A 109 13.93 -8.74 10.30
N THR A 110 13.81 -9.05 11.58
CA THR A 110 14.69 -10.03 12.26
C THR A 110 13.85 -11.17 12.82
N ILE A 111 14.40 -12.38 12.81
CA ILE A 111 13.85 -13.53 13.52
C ILE A 111 14.94 -14.10 14.42
N SER A 112 14.67 -14.11 15.71
CA SER A 112 15.50 -14.76 16.73
C SER A 112 14.78 -15.96 17.29
N SER A 113 15.42 -17.12 17.27
CA SER A 113 14.81 -18.34 17.78
C SER A 113 15.87 -19.29 18.32
N SER A 114 15.46 -20.22 19.19
CA SER A 114 16.38 -21.21 19.72
C SER A 114 15.76 -22.59 19.76
N LYS A 115 16.64 -23.60 19.65
CA LYS A 115 16.34 -25.00 19.84
C LYS A 115 17.58 -25.77 20.31
N ASN A 116 17.42 -26.62 21.34
CA ASN A 116 18.49 -27.47 21.87
C ASN A 116 19.77 -26.68 22.21
N ASP A 117 19.65 -25.53 22.87
CA ASP A 117 20.73 -24.60 23.19
C ASP A 117 21.51 -24.04 22.00
N VAL A 118 20.98 -24.13 20.79
CA VAL A 118 21.46 -23.39 19.61
C VAL A 118 20.53 -22.21 19.36
N ASN A 119 21.07 -20.99 19.34
CA ASN A 119 20.37 -19.77 18.99
C ASN A 119 20.62 -19.42 17.52
N ALA A 120 19.59 -19.02 16.81
CA ALA A 120 19.67 -18.47 15.46
C ALA A 120 19.12 -17.06 15.45
N GLU A 121 19.90 -16.11 14.95
CA GLU A 121 19.50 -14.73 14.68
C GLU A 121 19.57 -14.51 13.17
N SER A 122 18.45 -14.16 12.58
CA SER A 122 18.34 -13.96 11.14
C SER A 122 17.82 -12.55 10.85
N LEU A 123 18.56 -11.79 10.04
CA LEU A 123 18.21 -10.46 9.56
C LEU A 123 17.88 -10.54 8.06
N PHE A 124 16.80 -9.87 7.66
CA PHE A 124 16.34 -9.77 6.26
C PHE A 124 16.05 -8.32 5.92
N PHE A 125 16.60 -7.82 4.83
CA PHE A 125 16.34 -6.46 4.35
C PHE A 125 16.72 -6.29 2.87
N VAL A 126 16.27 -5.21 2.27
CA VAL A 126 16.70 -4.74 0.94
C VAL A 126 17.53 -3.48 1.13
N PRO A 127 18.83 -3.49 0.75
CA PRO A 127 19.70 -2.32 0.80
C PRO A 127 19.17 -1.19 -0.09
N THR A 128 19.42 0.06 0.29
CA THR A 128 18.97 1.24 -0.46
C THR A 128 19.58 1.35 -1.85
N GLU A 129 20.81 0.86 -2.06
CA GLU A 129 21.59 1.04 -3.28
C GLU A 129 21.68 -0.19 -4.18
N HIS A 130 21.13 -1.35 -3.74
CA HIS A 130 21.30 -2.60 -4.45
C HIS A 130 19.97 -3.31 -4.72
N ASN A 131 19.82 -3.86 -5.93
CA ASN A 131 18.67 -4.67 -6.31
C ASN A 131 18.80 -6.11 -5.77
N CYS A 132 18.81 -6.27 -4.47
CA CYS A 132 18.91 -7.57 -3.81
C CYS A 132 18.26 -7.57 -2.43
N GLU A 133 17.97 -8.76 -1.94
CA GLU A 133 17.62 -9.02 -0.55
C GLU A 133 18.82 -9.68 0.14
N VAL A 134 19.20 -9.18 1.32
CA VAL A 134 20.27 -9.72 2.15
C VAL A 134 19.65 -10.56 3.26
N HIS A 135 20.20 -11.77 3.47
CA HIS A 135 19.86 -12.62 4.60
C HIS A 135 21.14 -12.87 5.41
N LYS A 136 21.22 -12.32 6.63
CA LYS A 136 22.35 -12.54 7.54
C LYS A 136 21.90 -13.47 8.64
N VAL A 137 22.48 -14.67 8.72
CA VAL A 137 22.12 -15.72 9.69
C VAL A 137 23.31 -15.98 10.60
N LYS A 138 23.11 -15.81 11.92
CA LYS A 138 24.09 -16.08 12.95
C LYS A 138 23.61 -17.23 13.82
N LEU A 139 24.41 -18.31 13.90
CA LEU A 139 24.19 -19.44 14.78
C LEU A 139 25.14 -19.36 15.97
N THR A 140 24.61 -19.53 17.20
CA THR A 140 25.38 -19.50 18.42
C THR A 140 25.15 -20.76 19.25
N ASN A 141 26.22 -21.42 19.67
CA ASN A 141 26.16 -22.56 20.59
C ASN A 141 26.12 -22.07 22.05
N ASN A 142 24.98 -22.10 22.67
CA ASN A 142 24.77 -21.75 24.08
C ASN A 142 24.90 -22.96 25.03
N SER A 143 25.20 -24.15 24.49
CA SER A 143 25.38 -25.37 25.26
C SER A 143 26.78 -25.45 25.90
N LYS A 144 26.98 -26.47 26.71
CA LYS A 144 28.28 -26.75 27.34
C LYS A 144 29.12 -27.76 26.54
N VAL A 145 28.61 -28.20 25.41
CA VAL A 145 29.27 -29.20 24.55
C VAL A 145 29.47 -28.65 23.14
N LYS A 146 30.42 -29.21 22.41
CA LYS A 146 30.58 -28.88 20.98
C LYS A 146 29.33 -29.28 20.22
N LYS A 147 28.90 -28.44 19.27
CA LYS A 147 27.81 -28.70 18.37
C LYS A 147 28.32 -28.91 16.95
N ASN A 148 27.77 -29.95 16.30
CA ASN A 148 27.97 -30.19 14.87
C ASN A 148 26.65 -29.89 14.16
N LEU A 149 26.66 -28.84 13.36
CA LEU A 149 25.44 -28.29 12.72
C LEU A 149 25.57 -28.36 11.20
N GLN A 150 24.42 -28.51 10.53
CA GLN A 150 24.31 -28.25 9.09
C GLN A 150 23.28 -27.15 8.90
N LEU A 151 23.70 -26.05 8.30
CA LEU A 151 22.81 -24.98 7.89
C LEU A 151 22.46 -25.16 6.42
N TYR A 152 21.16 -25.23 6.11
CA TYR A 152 20.66 -25.22 4.72
C TYR A 152 19.86 -23.93 4.50
N SER A 153 20.10 -23.28 3.39
CA SER A 153 19.23 -22.23 2.85
C SER A 153 18.28 -22.81 1.80
N TYR A 154 17.14 -22.17 1.57
CA TYR A 154 16.24 -22.54 0.49
C TYR A 154 15.42 -21.36 -0.01
N VAL A 155 15.47 -21.12 -1.31
CA VAL A 155 14.57 -20.25 -2.06
C VAL A 155 14.15 -20.95 -3.34
N GLU A 156 12.95 -20.66 -3.85
CA GLU A 156 12.45 -21.25 -5.09
C GLU A 156 12.27 -20.14 -6.12
N PHE A 157 12.88 -20.25 -7.30
CA PHE A 157 12.80 -19.25 -8.34
C PHE A 157 11.46 -19.31 -9.08
N CYS A 158 10.84 -18.14 -9.28
CA CYS A 158 9.74 -17.95 -10.20
C CYS A 158 10.25 -17.87 -11.64
N LEU A 159 9.47 -18.37 -12.60
CA LEU A 159 9.78 -18.26 -14.02
C LEU A 159 9.33 -16.89 -14.57
N TRP A 160 9.61 -15.82 -13.84
CA TRP A 160 9.38 -14.39 -14.07
C TRP A 160 7.92 -13.96 -14.09
N ASN A 161 7.09 -14.53 -14.98
CA ASN A 161 5.66 -14.25 -15.02
C ASN A 161 4.94 -15.06 -13.93
N ALA A 162 4.52 -14.38 -12.86
CA ALA A 162 3.96 -15.02 -11.69
C ALA A 162 2.65 -15.77 -11.98
N LEU A 163 1.78 -15.25 -12.82
CA LEU A 163 0.52 -15.90 -13.18
C LEU A 163 0.77 -17.15 -14.01
N ASP A 164 1.63 -17.04 -15.02
CA ASP A 164 1.96 -18.17 -15.88
C ASP A 164 2.75 -19.26 -15.11
N ASP A 165 3.66 -18.87 -14.22
CA ASP A 165 4.36 -19.80 -13.32
C ASP A 165 3.40 -20.58 -12.41
N MET A 166 2.34 -19.94 -11.96
CA MET A 166 1.36 -20.53 -11.06
C MET A 166 0.36 -21.42 -11.79
N THR A 167 -0.01 -21.09 -13.03
CA THR A 167 -1.13 -21.73 -13.75
C THR A 167 -0.68 -22.64 -14.90
N ASN A 168 0.49 -22.42 -15.51
CA ASN A 168 0.97 -23.19 -16.64
C ASN A 168 1.93 -24.30 -16.21
N PHE A 169 1.37 -25.49 -16.00
CA PHE A 169 2.16 -26.66 -15.59
C PHE A 169 3.25 -27.06 -16.60
N GLN A 170 2.96 -27.00 -17.90
CA GLN A 170 3.92 -27.33 -18.94
C GLN A 170 5.16 -26.43 -18.91
N ARG A 171 4.97 -25.13 -18.60
CA ARG A 171 6.07 -24.19 -18.52
C ARG A 171 7.04 -24.58 -17.39
N ASN A 172 6.52 -25.05 -16.27
CA ASN A 172 7.33 -25.49 -15.15
C ASN A 172 8.16 -26.75 -15.43
N LEU A 173 7.87 -27.48 -16.50
CA LEU A 173 8.52 -28.76 -16.80
C LEU A 173 9.71 -28.65 -17.76
N ASN A 174 9.91 -27.54 -18.47
CA ASN A 174 10.83 -27.54 -19.60
C ASN A 174 11.63 -26.27 -19.85
N ILE A 175 11.60 -25.29 -18.96
CA ILE A 175 12.27 -24.02 -19.22
C ILE A 175 13.22 -23.55 -18.12
N GLY A 176 13.20 -24.15 -16.92
CA GLY A 176 14.09 -23.77 -15.83
C GLY A 176 15.55 -24.02 -16.21
N GLU A 177 16.41 -23.03 -16.02
CA GLU A 177 17.84 -23.10 -16.30
C GLU A 177 18.63 -22.37 -15.24
N VAL A 178 19.63 -23.04 -14.68
CA VAL A 178 20.55 -22.48 -13.68
C VAL A 178 21.99 -22.78 -14.04
N GLU A 179 22.88 -21.87 -13.64
CA GLU A 179 24.33 -22.07 -13.63
C GLU A 179 24.86 -21.95 -12.22
N VAL A 180 25.84 -22.76 -11.84
CA VAL A 180 26.53 -22.66 -10.53
C VAL A 180 27.99 -22.35 -10.78
N ASP A 181 28.48 -21.26 -10.21
CA ASP A 181 29.85 -20.78 -10.31
C ASP A 181 30.37 -20.34 -8.95
N ASN A 182 31.39 -21.02 -8.40
CA ASN A 182 31.98 -20.74 -7.10
C ASN A 182 30.94 -20.60 -5.97
N GLY A 183 29.99 -21.53 -5.92
CA GLY A 183 28.92 -21.52 -4.93
C GLY A 183 27.79 -20.53 -5.18
N THR A 184 27.90 -19.61 -6.13
CA THR A 184 26.79 -18.76 -6.52
C THR A 184 25.89 -19.46 -7.54
N ILE A 185 24.58 -19.45 -7.29
CA ILE A 185 23.54 -20.05 -8.13
C ILE A 185 22.89 -18.94 -8.95
N TYR A 186 22.99 -19.01 -10.29
CA TYR A 186 22.44 -18.05 -11.23
C TYR A 186 21.19 -18.65 -11.91
N HIS A 187 20.04 -17.97 -11.84
CA HIS A 187 18.82 -18.35 -12.53
C HIS A 187 18.73 -17.61 -13.86
N LEU A 188 18.84 -18.34 -14.95
CA LEU A 188 19.06 -17.81 -16.30
C LEU A 188 17.85 -17.90 -17.22
N THR A 189 16.77 -18.52 -16.78
CA THR A 189 15.61 -18.92 -17.58
C THR A 189 15.18 -17.84 -18.56
N GLU A 190 15.02 -18.24 -19.86
CA GLU A 190 14.44 -17.43 -20.93
C GLU A 190 13.32 -18.23 -21.59
N TYR A 191 12.17 -17.63 -21.80
CA TYR A 191 11.06 -18.31 -22.47
C TYR A 191 10.19 -17.33 -23.24
N ARG A 192 10.03 -17.57 -24.54
CA ARG A 192 9.27 -16.74 -25.49
C ARG A 192 9.72 -15.29 -25.61
N GLU A 193 10.60 -14.83 -24.75
CA GLU A 193 11.14 -13.48 -24.75
C GLU A 193 12.63 -13.53 -24.46
N ARG A 194 13.40 -12.80 -25.25
CA ARG A 194 14.79 -12.53 -24.92
C ARG A 194 14.84 -11.34 -23.97
N ARG A 195 15.48 -11.52 -22.82
CA ARG A 195 15.64 -10.48 -21.82
C ARG A 195 17.07 -10.46 -21.31
N ASN A 196 17.61 -9.27 -21.16
CA ASN A 196 18.96 -9.07 -20.63
C ASN A 196 18.97 -9.09 -19.10
N HIS A 197 18.24 -10.01 -18.48
CA HIS A 197 18.15 -10.12 -17.02
C HIS A 197 18.39 -11.53 -16.50
N TYR A 198 18.79 -11.61 -15.25
CA TYR A 198 18.90 -12.85 -14.48
C TYR A 198 18.82 -12.55 -12.98
N SER A 199 18.55 -13.56 -12.17
CA SER A 199 18.69 -13.49 -10.72
C SER A 199 19.78 -14.43 -10.23
N PHE A 200 20.26 -14.20 -9.00
CA PHE A 200 21.28 -15.04 -8.40
C PHE A 200 21.05 -15.19 -6.90
N TYR A 201 21.57 -16.28 -6.34
CA TYR A 201 21.63 -16.50 -4.90
C TYR A 201 23.03 -16.94 -4.52
N SER A 202 23.69 -16.18 -3.64
CA SER A 202 25.06 -16.42 -3.21
C SER A 202 25.15 -16.59 -1.70
N MET A 203 26.22 -17.22 -1.27
CA MET A 203 26.61 -17.34 0.14
C MET A 203 28.06 -16.84 0.30
N ASN A 204 28.36 -16.13 1.38
CA ASN A 204 29.70 -15.57 1.63
C ASN A 204 30.71 -16.61 2.15
N ARG A 205 30.37 -17.88 2.12
CA ARG A 205 31.22 -19.03 2.44
C ARG A 205 31.28 -20.01 1.28
N GLU A 206 32.28 -20.83 1.21
CA GLU A 206 32.26 -21.97 0.28
C GLU A 206 31.25 -23.01 0.77
N PRO A 207 30.24 -23.37 -0.02
CA PRO A 207 29.23 -24.33 0.41
C PRO A 207 29.81 -25.75 0.52
N SER A 208 29.41 -26.47 1.57
CA SER A 208 29.69 -27.90 1.72
C SER A 208 28.84 -28.73 0.73
N GLY A 209 27.85 -28.15 0.11
CA GLY A 209 27.00 -28.72 -0.93
C GLY A 209 25.91 -27.76 -1.36
N PHE A 210 25.26 -28.03 -2.46
CA PHE A 210 24.19 -27.22 -3.01
C PHE A 210 23.14 -28.09 -3.73
N ASP A 211 21.95 -27.52 -3.96
CA ASP A 211 20.94 -28.08 -4.85
C ASP A 211 20.22 -26.96 -5.59
N THR A 212 19.99 -27.17 -6.89
CA THR A 212 19.24 -26.21 -7.72
C THR A 212 18.02 -26.83 -8.38
N ASP A 213 17.87 -28.18 -8.32
CA ASP A 213 16.67 -28.88 -8.71
C ASP A 213 15.78 -29.12 -7.49
N ARG A 214 14.55 -28.59 -7.53
CA ARG A 214 13.61 -28.70 -6.42
C ARG A 214 13.29 -30.15 -6.04
N ASN A 215 13.11 -31.02 -7.05
CA ASN A 215 12.73 -32.39 -6.79
C ASN A 215 13.87 -33.20 -6.17
N THR A 216 15.12 -32.86 -6.50
CA THR A 216 16.28 -33.45 -5.85
C THR A 216 16.39 -33.00 -4.38
N PHE A 217 16.15 -31.72 -4.11
CA PHE A 217 16.20 -31.20 -2.74
C PHE A 217 15.07 -31.74 -1.87
N ILE A 218 13.83 -31.66 -2.35
CA ILE A 218 12.63 -32.02 -1.58
C ILE A 218 12.44 -33.55 -1.52
N GLY A 219 12.70 -34.25 -2.62
CA GLY A 219 12.38 -35.67 -2.77
C GLY A 219 10.99 -35.90 -3.37
N GLN A 220 10.77 -37.15 -3.85
CA GLN A 220 9.50 -37.54 -4.44
C GLN A 220 8.40 -37.66 -3.38
N SER A 221 7.22 -37.10 -3.67
CA SER A 221 6.04 -37.15 -2.80
C SER A 221 6.26 -36.51 -1.42
N ARG A 222 7.15 -35.51 -1.33
CA ARG A 222 7.46 -34.76 -0.12
C ARG A 222 7.19 -33.26 -0.34
N GLY A 223 7.15 -32.50 0.76
CA GLY A 223 7.04 -31.04 0.77
C GLY A 223 8.29 -30.38 1.36
N ILE A 224 8.30 -29.06 1.33
CA ILE A 224 9.35 -28.24 1.96
C ILE A 224 9.36 -28.37 3.50
N ASP A 225 8.31 -28.90 4.07
CA ASP A 225 8.17 -29.28 5.49
C ASP A 225 8.86 -30.59 5.87
N ASN A 226 9.31 -31.36 4.87
CA ASN A 226 10.05 -32.61 5.07
C ASN A 226 11.00 -32.92 3.89
N PRO A 227 12.00 -32.08 3.58
CA PRO A 227 12.89 -32.30 2.45
C PRO A 227 13.83 -33.49 2.66
N GLU A 228 14.00 -34.29 1.62
CA GLU A 228 14.83 -35.50 1.64
C GLU A 228 16.31 -35.17 1.92
N CYS A 229 16.83 -34.08 1.31
CA CYS A 229 18.22 -33.66 1.53
C CYS A 229 18.50 -33.28 3.00
N ILE A 230 17.50 -32.66 3.67
CA ILE A 230 17.63 -32.29 5.08
C ILE A 230 17.59 -33.53 5.98
N GLU A 231 16.68 -34.47 5.73
CA GLU A 231 16.61 -35.72 6.49
C GLU A 231 17.89 -36.50 6.38
N LYS A 232 18.42 -36.67 5.16
CA LYS A 232 19.66 -37.41 4.90
C LYS A 232 20.93 -36.67 5.32
N GLY A 233 20.89 -35.35 5.46
CA GLY A 233 22.05 -34.50 5.75
C GLY A 233 23.01 -34.39 4.56
N ILE A 234 22.56 -34.60 3.34
CA ILE A 234 23.38 -34.65 2.12
C ILE A 234 22.73 -33.86 1.01
N SER A 235 23.45 -32.94 0.38
CA SER A 235 23.05 -32.28 -0.84
C SER A 235 23.31 -33.16 -2.07
N GLY A 236 22.42 -33.10 -3.05
CA GLY A 236 22.57 -33.81 -4.30
C GLY A 236 23.54 -33.18 -5.30
N ASN A 237 23.96 -31.94 -5.05
CA ASN A 237 24.72 -31.08 -5.98
C ASN A 237 24.06 -31.01 -7.37
N SER A 238 22.72 -30.96 -7.35
CA SER A 238 21.91 -30.98 -8.55
C SER A 238 21.98 -29.65 -9.33
N LYS A 239 21.82 -29.73 -10.66
CA LYS A 239 21.69 -28.57 -11.54
C LYS A 239 20.39 -28.67 -12.30
N ALA A 240 19.48 -27.74 -12.08
CA ALA A 240 18.22 -27.70 -12.81
C ALA A 240 18.47 -27.31 -14.28
N HIS A 241 18.01 -28.17 -15.17
CA HIS A 241 18.03 -27.93 -16.60
C HIS A 241 16.73 -28.45 -17.20
N GLY A 242 15.80 -27.53 -17.50
CA GLY A 242 14.48 -27.87 -17.96
C GLY A 242 13.48 -28.29 -16.85
N TRP A 243 13.79 -28.05 -15.55
CA TRP A 243 12.97 -28.43 -14.40
C TRP A 243 12.80 -27.25 -13.42
N TYR A 244 12.14 -27.51 -12.29
CA TYR A 244 11.84 -26.53 -11.27
C TYR A 244 13.11 -25.96 -10.60
N PRO A 245 13.50 -24.72 -10.88
CA PRO A 245 14.70 -24.14 -10.31
C PRO A 245 14.48 -23.71 -8.86
N CYS A 246 15.39 -24.09 -7.99
CA CYS A 246 15.54 -23.58 -6.64
C CYS A 246 17.00 -23.18 -6.37
N ALA A 247 17.26 -22.61 -5.22
CA ALA A 247 18.61 -22.42 -4.74
C ALA A 247 18.67 -22.83 -3.27
N SER A 248 19.52 -23.82 -3.00
CA SER A 248 19.85 -24.29 -1.65
C SER A 248 21.36 -24.42 -1.54
N HIS A 249 21.90 -23.86 -0.45
CA HIS A 249 23.28 -24.09 -0.03
C HIS A 249 23.28 -24.87 1.28
N ARG A 250 24.24 -25.77 1.44
CA ARG A 250 24.53 -26.42 2.72
C ARG A 250 25.90 -25.96 3.21
N LEU A 251 25.98 -25.64 4.50
CA LEU A 251 27.21 -25.36 5.20
C LEU A 251 27.30 -26.26 6.44
N ASP A 252 28.37 -27.05 6.54
CA ASP A 252 28.69 -27.84 7.73
C ASP A 252 29.45 -26.95 8.70
N ILE A 253 28.99 -26.86 9.97
CA ILE A 253 29.45 -25.91 10.97
C ILE A 253 29.79 -26.67 12.26
N GLU A 254 30.94 -26.39 12.82
CA GLU A 254 31.35 -26.86 14.14
C GLU A 254 31.45 -25.66 15.09
N LEU A 255 30.76 -25.70 16.22
CA LEU A 255 30.75 -24.62 17.21
C LEU A 255 31.15 -25.15 18.58
N GLU A 256 32.23 -24.63 19.13
CA GLU A 256 32.57 -24.83 20.53
C GLU A 256 31.56 -24.09 21.45
N PRO A 257 31.47 -24.43 22.74
CA PRO A 257 30.60 -23.70 23.69
C PRO A 257 30.83 -22.18 23.66
N GLY A 258 29.75 -21.40 23.44
CA GLY A 258 29.79 -19.95 23.33
C GLY A 258 30.30 -19.42 22.00
N GLN A 259 30.66 -20.26 21.05
CA GLN A 259 31.09 -19.84 19.72
C GLN A 259 29.88 -19.52 18.81
N SER A 260 30.07 -18.57 17.89
CA SER A 260 29.09 -18.23 16.85
C SER A 260 29.71 -18.29 15.47
N GLU A 261 28.89 -18.58 14.46
CA GLU A 261 29.22 -18.46 13.04
C GLU A 261 28.16 -17.61 12.35
N THR A 262 28.60 -16.66 11.52
CA THR A 262 27.70 -15.81 10.73
C THR A 262 27.82 -16.13 9.24
N VAL A 263 26.70 -16.30 8.59
CA VAL A 263 26.61 -16.59 7.15
C VAL A 263 25.72 -15.54 6.49
N ILE A 264 26.21 -14.95 5.41
CA ILE A 264 25.51 -13.94 4.65
C ILE A 264 25.11 -14.51 3.30
N PHE A 265 23.85 -14.36 2.95
CA PHE A 265 23.29 -14.73 1.66
C PHE A 265 22.80 -13.47 0.94
N VAL A 266 22.98 -13.40 -0.38
CA VAL A 266 22.51 -12.30 -1.22
C VAL A 266 21.65 -12.89 -2.33
N LEU A 267 20.36 -12.54 -2.34
CA LEU A 267 19.40 -12.87 -3.39
C LEU A 267 19.23 -11.64 -4.28
N GLY A 268 19.88 -11.63 -5.42
CA GLY A 268 19.99 -10.45 -6.27
C GLY A 268 19.37 -10.60 -7.64
N TYR A 269 19.14 -9.45 -8.28
CA TYR A 269 18.60 -9.33 -9.62
C TYR A 269 19.45 -8.36 -10.43
N ILE A 270 19.76 -8.75 -11.67
CA ILE A 270 20.50 -7.94 -12.63
C ILE A 270 19.64 -7.76 -13.88
N GLU A 271 19.40 -6.51 -14.24
CA GLU A 271 18.90 -6.12 -15.56
C GLU A 271 20.00 -5.37 -16.31
N ASN A 272 20.41 -5.90 -17.46
CA ASN A 272 21.49 -5.32 -18.25
C ASN A 272 20.86 -4.47 -19.37
N ASP A 273 20.55 -3.23 -19.11
CA ASP A 273 20.01 -2.33 -20.13
C ASP A 273 21.04 -2.01 -21.20
N ASP A 274 22.29 -1.73 -20.79
CA ASP A 274 23.41 -1.32 -21.65
C ASP A 274 24.39 -2.45 -21.98
N GLU A 275 24.37 -3.56 -21.21
CA GLU A 275 25.25 -4.71 -21.37
C GLU A 275 24.44 -5.94 -21.82
N GLN A 276 25.06 -6.74 -22.69
CA GLN A 276 24.45 -8.01 -23.06
C GLN A 276 24.52 -9.00 -21.87
N LYS A 277 23.48 -9.76 -21.64
CA LYS A 277 23.43 -10.85 -20.65
C LYS A 277 24.51 -11.90 -20.96
N TRP A 278 24.73 -12.14 -22.24
CA TRP A 278 25.71 -13.12 -22.74
C TRP A 278 26.92 -12.43 -23.33
N LEU A 279 28.12 -12.84 -22.93
CA LEU A 279 29.37 -12.39 -23.50
C LEU A 279 29.58 -13.03 -24.90
N SER A 280 30.56 -12.53 -25.66
CA SER A 280 30.88 -13.00 -27.01
C SER A 280 31.29 -14.47 -27.08
N ASP A 281 31.77 -15.03 -25.97
CA ASP A 281 32.15 -16.45 -25.85
C ASP A 281 30.96 -17.33 -25.41
N GLY A 282 29.78 -16.78 -25.26
CA GLY A 282 28.56 -17.46 -24.83
C GLY A 282 28.41 -17.64 -23.31
N SER A 283 29.34 -17.15 -22.51
CA SER A 283 29.23 -17.19 -21.06
C SER A 283 28.35 -16.08 -20.52
N LEU A 284 27.77 -16.28 -19.33
CA LEU A 284 26.98 -15.29 -18.63
C LEU A 284 27.84 -14.10 -18.19
N ASN A 285 27.37 -12.88 -18.44
CA ASN A 285 27.99 -11.67 -17.91
C ASN A 285 27.66 -11.51 -16.42
N LYS A 286 28.58 -11.94 -15.57
CA LYS A 286 28.45 -11.94 -14.10
C LYS A 286 29.02 -10.69 -13.41
N LYS A 287 29.51 -9.70 -14.19
CA LYS A 287 30.27 -8.57 -13.63
C LYS A 287 29.49 -7.83 -12.55
N SER A 288 28.24 -7.40 -12.86
CA SER A 288 27.40 -6.65 -11.93
C SER A 288 26.99 -7.49 -10.71
N ALA A 289 26.67 -8.77 -10.90
CA ALA A 289 26.36 -9.67 -9.80
C ALA A 289 27.55 -9.86 -8.85
N LYS A 290 28.76 -10.09 -9.38
CA LYS A 290 29.97 -10.22 -8.58
C LYS A 290 30.30 -8.95 -7.81
N ALA A 291 30.08 -7.77 -8.41
CA ALA A 291 30.26 -6.50 -7.73
C ALA A 291 29.30 -6.35 -6.54
N MET A 292 28.00 -6.65 -6.75
CA MET A 292 26.98 -6.63 -5.70
C MET A 292 27.28 -7.61 -4.57
N ILE A 293 27.65 -8.86 -4.89
CA ILE A 293 28.04 -9.87 -3.89
C ILE A 293 29.25 -9.38 -3.07
N SER A 294 30.26 -8.81 -3.73
CA SER A 294 31.45 -8.31 -3.05
C SER A 294 31.17 -7.14 -2.11
N ALA A 295 30.18 -6.30 -2.44
CA ALA A 295 29.78 -5.17 -1.61
C ALA A 295 29.01 -5.56 -0.34
N LEU A 296 28.54 -6.81 -0.23
CA LEU A 296 27.67 -7.30 0.85
C LEU A 296 28.17 -8.64 1.44
N SER A 297 29.49 -8.87 1.40
CA SER A 297 30.08 -10.17 1.74
C SER A 297 30.61 -10.28 3.18
N THR A 298 30.72 -9.17 3.90
CA THR A 298 31.22 -9.14 5.30
C THR A 298 30.18 -8.56 6.26
N ASP A 299 30.34 -8.85 7.54
CA ASP A 299 29.47 -8.33 8.60
C ASP A 299 29.44 -6.79 8.58
N GLU A 300 30.61 -6.16 8.44
CA GLU A 300 30.76 -4.71 8.46
C GLU A 300 30.02 -4.06 7.26
N GLN A 301 30.09 -4.66 6.06
CA GLN A 301 29.39 -4.16 4.88
C GLN A 301 27.86 -4.27 5.02
N VAL A 302 27.38 -5.36 5.61
CA VAL A 302 25.94 -5.54 5.88
C VAL A 302 25.46 -4.58 6.95
N ASP A 303 26.26 -4.36 8.01
CA ASP A 303 25.91 -3.42 9.08
C ASP A 303 25.93 -1.96 8.57
N GLU A 304 26.84 -1.60 7.64
CA GLU A 304 26.84 -0.29 6.96
C GLU A 304 25.57 -0.12 6.10
N ALA A 305 25.21 -1.12 5.29
CA ALA A 305 24.00 -1.07 4.48
C ALA A 305 22.70 -0.98 5.33
N MET A 306 22.70 -1.59 6.53
CA MET A 306 21.61 -1.41 7.50
C MET A 306 21.59 -0.02 8.11
N ALA A 307 22.75 0.58 8.39
CA ALA A 307 22.84 1.95 8.88
C ALA A 307 22.33 2.95 7.83
N ASP A 308 22.63 2.75 6.56
CA ASP A 308 22.12 3.56 5.45
C ASP A 308 20.60 3.45 5.32
N LEU A 309 20.04 2.26 5.47
CA LEU A 309 18.58 2.06 5.49
C LEU A 309 17.93 2.77 6.68
N ALA A 310 18.54 2.67 7.87
CA ALA A 310 18.04 3.38 9.06
C ALA A 310 18.08 4.90 8.87
N ALA A 311 19.17 5.43 8.31
CA ALA A 311 19.32 6.85 8.01
C ALA A 311 18.29 7.33 6.98
N TYR A 312 18.00 6.53 5.96
CA TYR A 312 16.94 6.82 4.98
C TYR A 312 15.57 7.01 5.67
N TRP A 313 15.18 6.08 6.54
CA TRP A 313 13.88 6.17 7.22
C TRP A 313 13.85 7.30 8.26
N GLU A 314 14.95 7.55 8.95
CA GLU A 314 15.04 8.69 9.89
C GLU A 314 14.87 10.02 9.15
N ASP A 315 15.52 10.20 7.98
CA ASP A 315 15.32 11.37 7.13
C ASP A 315 13.83 11.52 6.76
N LYS A 316 13.19 10.46 6.24
CA LYS A 316 11.78 10.53 5.79
C LYS A 316 10.83 10.88 6.91
N LEU A 317 10.91 10.21 8.05
CA LEU A 317 10.02 10.44 9.18
C LEU A 317 10.26 11.79 9.88
N SER A 318 11.46 12.39 9.74
CA SER A 318 11.79 13.68 10.33
C SER A 318 11.03 14.87 9.73
N HIS A 319 10.37 14.68 8.58
CA HIS A 319 9.64 15.76 7.92
C HIS A 319 8.32 16.12 8.59
N TYR A 320 7.72 15.19 9.34
CA TYR A 320 6.52 15.43 10.14
C TYR A 320 6.55 14.58 11.40
N SER A 321 6.52 15.21 12.57
CA SER A 321 6.40 14.50 13.83
C SER A 321 5.57 15.28 14.83
N VAL A 322 4.96 14.54 15.78
CA VAL A 322 4.15 15.13 16.85
C VAL A 322 4.62 14.57 18.20
N LYS A 323 4.40 15.34 19.22
CA LYS A 323 4.57 14.93 20.60
C LYS A 323 3.35 15.35 21.40
N THR A 324 2.66 14.37 21.93
CA THR A 324 1.48 14.55 22.77
C THR A 324 1.63 13.76 24.06
N ASP A 325 0.61 13.76 24.89
CA ASP A 325 0.50 12.87 26.06
C ASP A 325 -0.18 11.51 25.72
N ASN A 326 -0.43 11.25 24.43
CA ASN A 326 -1.02 10.01 23.93
C ASN A 326 -0.01 9.22 23.07
N GLU A 327 0.71 8.29 23.70
CA GLU A 327 1.74 7.47 23.05
C GLU A 327 1.20 6.68 21.83
N LYS A 328 -0.07 6.26 21.84
CA LYS A 328 -0.67 5.55 20.70
C LYS A 328 -0.87 6.46 19.50
N LEU A 329 -1.20 7.73 19.72
CA LEU A 329 -1.31 8.73 18.68
C LEU A 329 0.07 9.05 18.11
N ASP A 330 1.06 9.33 18.98
CA ASP A 330 2.42 9.65 18.58
C ASP A 330 3.04 8.51 17.75
N ARG A 331 2.87 7.26 18.18
CA ARG A 331 3.31 6.04 17.49
C ARG A 331 2.72 5.93 16.08
N MET A 332 1.41 6.14 15.94
CA MET A 332 0.77 6.08 14.63
C MET A 332 1.25 7.19 13.71
N VAL A 333 1.24 8.43 14.17
CA VAL A 333 1.59 9.59 13.35
C VAL A 333 3.07 9.61 12.99
N ASN A 334 3.95 9.33 13.95
CA ASN A 334 5.40 9.49 13.75
C ASN A 334 6.05 8.31 13.02
N ILE A 335 5.44 7.12 13.06
CA ILE A 335 6.10 5.90 12.57
C ILE A 335 5.20 5.17 11.57
N TRP A 336 4.22 4.45 12.05
CA TRP A 336 3.57 3.39 11.29
C TRP A 336 2.66 3.89 10.17
N ASN A 337 1.96 5.00 10.36
CA ASN A 337 1.10 5.55 9.32
C ASN A 337 1.94 6.08 8.14
N GLN A 338 3.01 6.84 8.41
CA GLN A 338 3.91 7.35 7.37
C GLN A 338 4.63 6.21 6.65
N TYR A 339 5.10 5.19 7.40
CA TYR A 339 5.70 4.01 6.83
C TYR A 339 4.74 3.27 5.88
N GLN A 340 3.50 3.03 6.32
CA GLN A 340 2.49 2.41 5.47
C GLN A 340 2.15 3.26 4.25
N CYS A 341 2.09 4.60 4.36
CA CYS A 341 1.89 5.48 3.22
C CYS A 341 2.99 5.29 2.16
N MET A 342 4.26 5.23 2.58
CA MET A 342 5.38 4.99 1.66
C MET A 342 5.31 3.62 1.00
N VAL A 343 4.99 2.57 1.74
CA VAL A 343 4.82 1.22 1.20
C VAL A 343 3.66 1.19 0.22
N THR A 344 2.51 1.77 0.57
CA THR A 344 1.33 1.82 -0.29
C THR A 344 1.60 2.57 -1.59
N TYR A 345 2.27 3.73 -1.51
CA TYR A 345 2.71 4.47 -2.70
C TYR A 345 3.62 3.63 -3.61
N THR A 346 4.59 2.95 -3.01
CA THR A 346 5.60 2.17 -3.73
C THR A 346 4.98 0.96 -4.44
N MET A 347 4.17 0.20 -3.72
CA MET A 347 3.55 -1.03 -4.22
C MET A 347 2.26 -0.78 -5.00
N SER A 348 1.60 0.35 -4.81
CA SER A 348 0.21 0.56 -5.23
C SER A 348 -0.67 -0.59 -4.71
N ARG A 349 -1.42 -1.24 -5.60
CA ARG A 349 -2.17 -2.49 -5.29
C ARG A 349 -1.56 -3.69 -6.02
N SER A 350 -0.36 -3.51 -6.62
CA SER A 350 0.23 -4.47 -7.56
C SER A 350 0.96 -5.64 -6.91
N ALA A 351 1.28 -5.56 -5.63
CA ALA A 351 2.02 -6.58 -4.89
C ALA A 351 1.35 -6.93 -3.57
N SER A 352 0.03 -6.90 -3.54
CA SER A 352 -0.76 -7.24 -2.36
C SER A 352 -0.55 -8.70 -1.96
N TYR A 353 -0.47 -8.94 -0.66
CA TYR A 353 -0.46 -10.29 -0.11
C TYR A 353 -1.86 -10.94 -0.14
N TYR A 354 -2.90 -10.17 0.14
CA TYR A 354 -4.26 -10.69 0.37
C TYR A 354 -5.26 -10.34 -0.73
N GLU A 355 -5.14 -9.18 -1.38
CA GLU A 355 -6.13 -8.69 -2.32
C GLU A 355 -5.84 -9.17 -3.74
N SER A 356 -5.37 -8.28 -4.59
CA SER A 356 -5.17 -8.57 -6.02
C SER A 356 -3.96 -9.45 -6.32
N GLY A 357 -3.07 -9.64 -5.33
CA GLY A 357 -1.88 -10.45 -5.47
C GLY A 357 -0.96 -9.96 -6.56
N ILE A 358 -1.25 -10.34 -7.79
CA ILE A 358 -0.43 -10.10 -8.98
C ILE A 358 -1.19 -9.45 -10.13
N GLY A 359 -2.47 -9.16 -9.98
CA GLY A 359 -3.33 -8.78 -11.11
C GLY A 359 -3.32 -7.30 -11.45
N ARG A 360 -2.89 -6.43 -10.52
CA ARG A 360 -3.02 -4.98 -10.68
C ARG A 360 -1.74 -4.29 -11.15
N GLY A 361 -1.95 -3.23 -11.94
CA GLY A 361 -0.93 -2.22 -12.24
C GLY A 361 -0.92 -1.07 -11.23
N ILE A 362 -0.43 0.08 -11.64
CA ILE A 362 -0.48 1.33 -10.87
C ILE A 362 -1.79 2.04 -11.19
N GLY A 363 -2.69 2.09 -10.22
CA GLY A 363 -4.02 2.65 -10.40
C GLY A 363 -4.01 4.18 -10.54
N PHE A 364 -4.87 4.73 -11.41
CA PHE A 364 -5.04 6.18 -11.58
C PHE A 364 -5.61 6.81 -10.30
N ARG A 365 -6.76 6.35 -9.87
CA ARG A 365 -7.47 6.78 -8.66
C ARG A 365 -6.64 6.57 -7.41
N ASP A 366 -6.19 5.33 -7.22
CA ASP A 366 -5.47 4.92 -6.02
C ASP A 366 -4.20 5.73 -5.80
N THR A 367 -3.40 5.88 -6.86
CA THR A 367 -2.12 6.58 -6.79
C THR A 367 -2.29 8.05 -6.43
N ASN A 368 -3.25 8.76 -7.06
CA ASN A 368 -3.49 10.17 -6.74
C ASN A 368 -3.84 10.37 -5.26
N GLN A 369 -4.53 9.44 -4.64
CA GLN A 369 -4.85 9.48 -3.21
C GLN A 369 -3.65 9.07 -2.34
N ASP A 370 -2.92 8.03 -2.71
CA ASP A 370 -1.74 7.56 -1.97
C ASP A 370 -0.67 8.65 -1.88
N LEU A 371 -0.53 9.48 -2.93
CA LEU A 371 0.40 10.62 -2.96
C LEU A 371 0.14 11.64 -1.83
N LEU A 372 -1.12 11.81 -1.41
CA LEU A 372 -1.46 12.73 -0.31
C LEU A 372 -0.76 12.38 1.01
N GLY A 373 -0.41 11.09 1.19
CA GLY A 373 0.27 10.61 2.39
C GLY A 373 1.79 10.74 2.37
N ILE A 374 2.42 11.07 1.21
CA ILE A 374 3.88 11.02 1.06
C ILE A 374 4.53 12.30 0.52
N MET A 375 3.75 13.27 0.07
CA MET A 375 4.27 14.49 -0.58
C MET A 375 5.32 15.22 0.25
N HIS A 376 5.15 15.21 1.56
CA HIS A 376 6.07 15.85 2.50
C HIS A 376 7.41 15.10 2.63
N MET A 377 7.42 13.78 2.40
CA MET A 377 8.60 12.94 2.52
C MET A 377 9.35 12.79 1.19
N GLU A 378 8.61 12.71 0.08
CA GLU A 378 9.14 12.36 -1.25
C GLU A 378 8.59 13.26 -2.36
N PRO A 379 8.82 14.57 -2.31
CA PRO A 379 8.24 15.51 -3.29
C PRO A 379 8.72 15.23 -4.74
N ALA A 380 9.96 14.81 -4.95
CA ALA A 380 10.49 14.50 -6.27
C ALA A 380 9.83 13.26 -6.89
N LYS A 381 9.66 12.20 -6.09
CA LYS A 381 8.95 10.99 -6.53
C LYS A 381 7.46 11.28 -6.77
N THR A 382 6.85 12.13 -5.95
CA THR A 382 5.48 12.60 -6.12
C THR A 382 5.30 13.30 -7.46
N ARG A 383 6.18 14.25 -7.79
CA ARG A 383 6.16 14.97 -9.07
C ARG A 383 6.19 14.02 -10.27
N GLN A 384 7.14 13.10 -10.27
CA GLN A 384 7.27 12.14 -11.36
C GLN A 384 6.02 11.25 -11.48
N ARG A 385 5.47 10.80 -10.36
CA ARG A 385 4.28 9.95 -10.37
C ARG A 385 3.03 10.69 -10.85
N LEU A 386 2.88 12.00 -10.56
CA LEU A 386 1.81 12.82 -11.11
C LEU A 386 1.92 12.93 -12.65
N ILE A 387 3.13 13.08 -13.18
CA ILE A 387 3.38 13.07 -14.63
C ILE A 387 3.00 11.71 -15.23
N ASP A 388 3.45 10.62 -14.61
CA ASP A 388 3.17 9.25 -15.07
C ASP A 388 1.65 8.97 -15.10
N VAL A 389 0.93 9.35 -14.05
CA VAL A 389 -0.53 9.17 -13.97
C VAL A 389 -1.25 10.06 -14.98
N ALA A 390 -0.89 11.33 -15.12
CA ALA A 390 -1.50 12.21 -16.09
C ALA A 390 -1.31 11.69 -17.54
N SER A 391 -0.18 11.02 -17.84
CA SER A 391 0.11 10.49 -19.17
C SER A 391 -0.84 9.38 -19.64
N ILE A 392 -1.66 8.82 -18.76
CA ILE A 392 -2.67 7.83 -19.10
C ILE A 392 -4.11 8.40 -19.11
N GLN A 393 -4.25 9.71 -18.96
CA GLN A 393 -5.52 10.39 -19.19
C GLN A 393 -5.83 10.47 -20.69
N LEU A 394 -7.11 10.34 -21.03
CA LEU A 394 -7.61 10.37 -22.40
C LEU A 394 -7.94 11.80 -22.84
N PRO A 395 -7.91 12.12 -24.15
CA PRO A 395 -8.13 13.48 -24.66
C PRO A 395 -9.50 14.08 -24.35
N HIS A 396 -10.51 13.24 -24.09
CA HIS A 396 -11.83 13.72 -23.70
C HIS A 396 -11.91 14.10 -22.21
N GLY A 397 -10.95 13.67 -21.38
CA GLY A 397 -10.89 14.01 -19.96
C GLY A 397 -11.03 12.80 -19.02
N GLY A 398 -11.56 11.67 -19.46
CA GLY A 398 -11.51 10.40 -18.76
C GLY A 398 -10.09 9.84 -18.73
N ALA A 399 -9.88 8.68 -18.08
CA ALA A 399 -8.57 8.07 -17.95
C ALA A 399 -8.62 6.55 -18.07
N PHE A 400 -7.51 5.92 -18.45
CA PHE A 400 -7.30 4.52 -18.12
C PHE A 400 -7.23 4.35 -16.60
N HIS A 401 -7.86 3.30 -16.10
CA HIS A 401 -7.91 3.08 -14.65
C HIS A 401 -6.57 2.68 -14.04
N GLN A 402 -5.62 2.19 -14.86
CA GLN A 402 -4.27 1.84 -14.45
C GLN A 402 -3.25 1.90 -15.58
N TYR A 403 -1.96 1.88 -15.21
CA TYR A 403 -0.87 1.61 -16.15
C TYR A 403 0.00 0.43 -15.69
N GLN A 404 0.65 -0.21 -16.67
CA GLN A 404 1.56 -1.31 -16.42
C GLN A 404 2.92 -0.77 -15.91
N PRO A 405 3.46 -1.25 -14.76
CA PRO A 405 4.61 -0.64 -14.08
C PRO A 405 5.90 -0.54 -14.92
N LEU A 406 6.19 -1.54 -15.77
CA LEU A 406 7.43 -1.57 -16.57
C LEU A 406 7.37 -0.65 -17.78
N THR A 407 6.20 -0.53 -18.41
CA THR A 407 6.05 0.18 -19.69
C THR A 407 5.36 1.52 -19.53
N LYS A 408 4.75 1.79 -18.38
CA LYS A 408 3.85 2.92 -18.09
C LYS A 408 2.69 3.05 -19.07
N ARG A 409 2.33 1.97 -19.76
CA ARG A 409 1.23 1.91 -20.70
C ARG A 409 -0.09 1.79 -19.97
N GLY A 410 -1.05 2.68 -20.30
CA GLY A 410 -2.42 2.63 -19.79
C GLY A 410 -3.17 1.40 -20.31
N ASN A 411 -4.06 0.83 -19.49
CA ASN A 411 -4.90 -0.30 -19.87
C ASN A 411 -6.14 -0.40 -18.98
N ASP A 412 -7.14 -1.13 -19.49
CA ASP A 412 -8.42 -1.40 -18.84
C ASP A 412 -8.55 -2.86 -18.40
N ALA A 413 -7.45 -3.53 -18.09
CA ALA A 413 -7.44 -4.94 -17.71
C ALA A 413 -8.29 -5.25 -16.46
N ILE A 414 -8.51 -4.26 -15.61
CA ILE A 414 -9.38 -4.34 -14.42
C ILE A 414 -10.67 -3.51 -14.54
N GLY A 415 -10.98 -3.04 -15.73
CA GLY A 415 -12.10 -2.16 -16.02
C GLY A 415 -11.68 -0.74 -16.37
N GLY A 416 -12.60 -0.01 -16.97
CA GLY A 416 -12.45 1.39 -17.38
C GLY A 416 -13.76 2.14 -17.18
N ASP A 417 -13.82 3.40 -17.55
CA ASP A 417 -15.02 4.23 -17.48
C ASP A 417 -15.49 4.58 -16.06
N PHE A 418 -14.53 4.82 -15.16
CA PHE A 418 -14.79 5.28 -13.81
C PHE A 418 -14.74 6.81 -13.78
N ASN A 419 -15.90 7.45 -13.63
CA ASN A 419 -15.97 8.90 -13.81
C ASN A 419 -15.47 9.73 -12.60
N ASP A 420 -15.13 9.12 -11.49
CA ASP A 420 -14.44 9.80 -10.39
C ASP A 420 -12.92 9.96 -10.65
N ASP A 421 -12.32 9.06 -11.45
CA ASP A 421 -10.88 9.01 -11.69
C ASP A 421 -10.25 10.38 -12.00
N PRO A 422 -10.77 11.18 -12.96
CA PRO A 422 -10.15 12.43 -13.35
C PRO A 422 -10.04 13.47 -12.22
N LEU A 423 -11.02 13.51 -11.31
CA LEU A 423 -11.07 14.51 -10.24
C LEU A 423 -9.97 14.32 -9.20
N TRP A 424 -9.49 13.10 -9.00
CA TRP A 424 -8.39 12.81 -8.09
C TRP A 424 -7.07 13.44 -8.52
N LEU A 425 -6.83 13.59 -9.83
CA LEU A 425 -5.64 14.26 -10.34
C LEU A 425 -5.60 15.75 -9.94
N ILE A 426 -6.76 16.43 -9.98
CA ILE A 426 -6.86 17.83 -9.57
C ILE A 426 -6.50 17.98 -8.09
N MET A 427 -7.04 17.12 -7.24
CA MET A 427 -6.76 17.13 -5.80
C MET A 427 -5.28 16.88 -5.51
N ALA A 428 -4.67 15.91 -6.19
CA ALA A 428 -3.27 15.52 -5.98
C ALA A 428 -2.30 16.59 -6.49
N VAL A 429 -2.53 17.18 -7.67
CA VAL A 429 -1.68 18.27 -8.21
C VAL A 429 -1.79 19.52 -7.35
N GLY A 430 -3.01 19.91 -6.94
CA GLY A 430 -3.21 21.04 -6.03
C GLY A 430 -2.49 20.84 -4.70
N ALA A 431 -2.64 19.67 -4.08
CA ALA A 431 -1.95 19.33 -2.84
C ALA A 431 -0.42 19.36 -3.00
N TYR A 432 0.11 18.82 -4.10
CA TYR A 432 1.54 18.84 -4.40
C TYR A 432 2.08 20.27 -4.53
N ILE A 433 1.37 21.15 -5.26
CA ILE A 433 1.82 22.55 -5.44
C ILE A 433 1.69 23.33 -4.13
N ARG A 434 0.66 23.07 -3.31
CA ARG A 434 0.60 23.65 -1.95
C ARG A 434 1.79 23.21 -1.10
N GLU A 435 2.16 21.94 -1.16
CA GLU A 435 3.29 21.39 -0.40
C GLU A 435 4.62 21.99 -0.85
N THR A 436 4.88 22.03 -2.13
CA THR A 436 6.22 22.32 -2.69
C THR A 436 6.41 23.75 -3.18
N GLY A 437 5.34 24.42 -3.61
CA GLY A 437 5.42 25.68 -4.33
C GLY A 437 5.86 25.52 -5.80
N ASP A 438 5.92 24.30 -6.34
CA ASP A 438 6.35 24.00 -7.71
C ASP A 438 5.25 24.25 -8.72
N PHE A 439 4.99 25.52 -9.04
CA PHE A 439 4.06 25.90 -10.10
C PHE A 439 4.53 25.52 -11.50
N ALA A 440 5.83 25.22 -11.69
CA ALA A 440 6.35 24.82 -13.00
C ALA A 440 5.76 23.46 -13.46
N LEU A 441 5.25 22.64 -12.54
CA LEU A 441 4.53 21.44 -12.90
C LEU A 441 3.33 21.70 -13.82
N LEU A 442 2.66 22.86 -13.71
CA LEU A 442 1.52 23.22 -14.56
C LEU A 442 1.88 23.36 -16.04
N ASP A 443 3.12 23.79 -16.31
CA ASP A 443 3.67 23.95 -17.66
C ASP A 443 4.45 22.70 -18.15
N GLU A 444 4.53 21.64 -17.32
CA GLU A 444 5.21 20.41 -17.69
C GLU A 444 4.50 19.74 -18.87
N LYS A 445 5.27 19.33 -19.89
CA LYS A 445 4.76 18.69 -21.07
C LYS A 445 4.38 17.24 -20.78
N VAL A 446 3.11 16.94 -20.84
CA VAL A 446 2.54 15.62 -20.64
C VAL A 446 1.58 15.31 -21.79
N PRO A 447 1.83 14.27 -22.61
CA PRO A 447 0.90 13.87 -23.65
C PRO A 447 -0.31 13.14 -23.06
N PHE A 448 -1.48 13.28 -23.67
CA PHE A 448 -2.61 12.39 -23.42
C PHE A 448 -2.33 10.99 -23.96
N ALA A 449 -3.04 9.98 -23.44
CA ALA A 449 -2.97 8.62 -23.96
C ALA A 449 -3.84 8.44 -25.19
N GLY A 450 -3.35 7.62 -26.13
CA GLY A 450 -4.19 7.07 -27.19
C GLY A 450 -5.02 5.89 -26.68
N THR A 451 -5.97 5.43 -27.50
CA THR A 451 -6.82 4.28 -27.18
C THR A 451 -6.06 2.96 -26.99
N ASP A 452 -4.81 2.91 -27.43
CA ASP A 452 -3.89 1.78 -27.23
C ASP A 452 -3.07 1.88 -25.93
N GLY A 453 -3.29 2.94 -25.15
CA GLY A 453 -2.61 3.20 -23.88
C GLY A 453 -1.19 3.77 -24.02
N HIS A 454 -0.72 4.04 -25.23
CA HIS A 454 0.52 4.74 -25.47
C HIS A 454 0.31 6.25 -25.52
N PRO A 455 1.36 7.07 -25.27
CA PRO A 455 1.28 8.50 -25.49
C PRO A 455 0.86 8.85 -26.92
N LEU A 456 -0.08 9.79 -27.06
CA LEU A 456 -0.49 10.29 -28.37
C LEU A 456 0.67 10.98 -29.07
N SER A 457 0.84 10.66 -30.34
CA SER A 457 1.85 11.24 -31.23
C SER A 457 1.21 12.09 -32.34
N ASP A 458 0.18 12.88 -32.02
CA ASP A 458 -0.56 13.74 -32.94
C ASP A 458 0.13 15.10 -33.22
N GLY A 459 1.30 15.31 -32.64
CA GLY A 459 2.10 16.54 -32.78
C GLY A 459 1.58 17.73 -31.99
N LYS A 460 0.56 17.55 -31.16
CA LYS A 460 0.10 18.59 -30.23
C LYS A 460 0.88 18.51 -28.93
N GLU A 461 1.42 19.64 -28.53
CA GLU A 461 1.99 19.78 -27.20
C GLU A 461 0.87 20.04 -26.21
N THR A 462 0.75 19.20 -25.19
CA THR A 462 -0.15 19.34 -24.05
C THR A 462 0.64 19.43 -22.76
N ILE A 463 0.12 20.17 -21.80
CA ILE A 463 0.78 20.40 -20.51
C ILE A 463 -0.09 19.92 -19.35
N MET A 464 0.47 19.77 -18.17
CA MET A 464 -0.26 19.29 -16.98
C MET A 464 -1.55 20.10 -16.73
N ALA A 465 -1.52 21.41 -16.91
CA ALA A 465 -2.72 22.23 -16.76
C ALA A 465 -3.86 21.84 -17.72
N ASP A 466 -3.55 21.34 -18.93
CA ASP A 466 -4.57 20.89 -19.88
C ASP A 466 -5.25 19.62 -19.39
N HIS A 467 -4.51 18.75 -18.68
CA HIS A 467 -5.07 17.56 -18.03
C HIS A 467 -6.07 17.95 -16.94
N LEU A 468 -5.74 18.94 -16.09
CA LEU A 468 -6.63 19.40 -15.03
C LEU A 468 -7.91 20.02 -15.59
N LYS A 469 -7.77 20.90 -16.62
CA LYS A 469 -8.92 21.49 -17.31
C LYS A 469 -9.82 20.42 -17.91
N LYS A 470 -9.23 19.49 -18.64
CA LYS A 470 -9.99 18.40 -19.30
C LYS A 470 -10.69 17.51 -18.28
N ALA A 471 -10.03 17.17 -17.17
CA ALA A 471 -10.63 16.40 -16.09
C ALA A 471 -11.89 17.07 -15.52
N PHE A 472 -11.77 18.36 -15.17
CA PHE A 472 -12.85 19.11 -14.56
C PHE A 472 -14.02 19.35 -15.53
N HIS A 473 -13.73 19.79 -16.76
CA HIS A 473 -14.74 20.05 -17.78
C HIS A 473 -15.49 18.78 -18.16
N TYR A 474 -14.78 17.66 -18.35
CA TYR A 474 -15.39 16.37 -18.69
C TYR A 474 -16.47 15.98 -17.67
N ILE A 475 -16.16 16.03 -16.38
CA ILE A 475 -17.12 15.64 -15.35
C ILE A 475 -18.26 16.69 -15.23
N ASN A 476 -17.94 17.98 -15.32
CA ASN A 476 -18.92 19.03 -15.19
C ASN A 476 -19.92 19.08 -16.36
N GLU A 477 -19.51 18.69 -17.55
CA GLU A 477 -20.34 18.74 -18.77
C GLU A 477 -21.12 17.45 -19.01
N ASN A 478 -20.67 16.31 -18.45
CA ASN A 478 -21.36 15.02 -18.58
C ASN A 478 -22.30 14.79 -17.41
N ARG A 479 -23.51 15.33 -17.54
CA ARG A 479 -24.56 15.27 -16.51
C ARG A 479 -25.77 14.46 -16.96
N GLY A 480 -26.40 13.81 -16.00
CA GLY A 480 -27.64 13.07 -16.21
C GLY A 480 -28.92 13.91 -16.05
N PRO A 481 -30.07 13.24 -15.98
CA PRO A 481 -31.39 13.91 -15.97
C PRO A 481 -31.63 14.83 -14.77
N HIS A 482 -30.97 14.59 -13.64
CA HIS A 482 -31.08 15.41 -12.41
C HIS A 482 -30.00 16.49 -12.31
N GLY A 483 -29.15 16.62 -13.35
CA GLY A 483 -28.05 17.58 -13.39
C GLY A 483 -26.79 17.15 -12.62
N LEU A 484 -26.78 15.96 -12.05
CA LEU A 484 -25.63 15.39 -11.38
C LEU A 484 -24.67 14.73 -12.40
N PRO A 485 -23.37 14.59 -12.10
CA PRO A 485 -22.44 13.90 -13.00
C PRO A 485 -22.82 12.45 -13.23
N LEU A 486 -22.63 11.99 -14.47
CA LEU A 486 -22.79 10.57 -14.81
C LEU A 486 -21.76 9.70 -14.08
N ILE A 487 -22.21 8.56 -13.56
CA ILE A 487 -21.36 7.63 -12.83
C ILE A 487 -20.39 6.85 -13.75
N GLY A 488 -20.74 6.68 -15.03
CA GLY A 488 -20.04 5.80 -15.94
C GLY A 488 -20.33 4.32 -15.61
N ARG A 489 -19.32 3.50 -15.63
CA ARG A 489 -19.39 2.10 -15.19
C ARG A 489 -19.63 2.01 -13.68
N ALA A 490 -18.88 2.79 -12.93
CA ALA A 490 -18.96 2.98 -11.47
C ALA A 490 -18.21 4.27 -11.09
N ASP A 491 -18.26 4.65 -9.84
CA ASP A 491 -17.39 5.65 -9.25
C ASP A 491 -16.33 4.97 -8.34
N TRP A 492 -15.87 5.63 -7.28
CA TRP A 492 -14.91 5.07 -6.31
C TRP A 492 -15.31 3.67 -5.80
N ASN A 493 -16.61 3.40 -5.70
CA ASN A 493 -17.13 2.09 -5.39
C ASN A 493 -17.32 1.28 -6.68
N ASP A 494 -16.27 0.58 -7.11
CA ASP A 494 -16.22 -0.21 -8.33
C ASP A 494 -17.38 -1.20 -8.47
N CYS A 495 -17.96 -1.60 -7.34
CA CYS A 495 -18.99 -2.62 -7.24
C CYS A 495 -20.42 -2.07 -7.37
N LEU A 496 -20.59 -0.73 -7.41
CA LEU A 496 -21.90 -0.08 -7.58
C LEU A 496 -22.16 0.19 -9.08
N ASN A 497 -22.77 -0.77 -9.77
CA ASN A 497 -22.94 -0.77 -11.23
C ASN A 497 -24.38 -0.40 -11.63
N LEU A 498 -24.71 0.86 -11.62
CA LEU A 498 -26.09 1.39 -11.77
C LEU A 498 -26.59 1.50 -13.21
N ASN A 499 -25.75 1.19 -14.21
CA ASN A 499 -26.09 1.16 -15.63
C ASN A 499 -26.26 -0.28 -16.17
N CYS A 500 -26.24 -1.29 -15.31
CA CYS A 500 -26.39 -2.70 -15.71
C CYS A 500 -27.79 -3.20 -15.33
N PHE A 501 -28.56 -3.66 -16.34
CA PHE A 501 -29.92 -4.17 -16.16
C PHE A 501 -30.13 -5.60 -16.67
N SER A 502 -29.07 -6.28 -17.05
CA SER A 502 -29.15 -7.66 -17.50
C SER A 502 -29.45 -8.60 -16.34
N LYS A 503 -30.29 -9.60 -16.59
CA LYS A 503 -30.52 -10.75 -15.69
C LYS A 503 -29.60 -11.93 -16.01
N ASP A 504 -28.82 -11.83 -17.10
CA ASP A 504 -27.83 -12.81 -17.45
C ASP A 504 -26.68 -12.72 -16.46
N PRO A 505 -26.32 -13.83 -15.77
CA PRO A 505 -25.20 -13.82 -14.82
C PRO A 505 -23.88 -13.37 -15.45
N ASP A 506 -23.67 -13.63 -16.74
CA ASP A 506 -22.46 -13.21 -17.46
C ASP A 506 -22.46 -11.70 -17.78
N GLU A 507 -23.62 -11.05 -17.73
CA GLU A 507 -23.81 -9.63 -18.01
C GLU A 507 -24.11 -8.79 -16.76
N SER A 508 -24.27 -9.41 -15.61
CA SER A 508 -24.63 -8.74 -14.36
C SER A 508 -23.47 -8.16 -13.61
N PHE A 509 -22.27 -8.42 -14.06
CA PHE A 509 -21.06 -8.04 -13.37
C PHE A 509 -20.31 -6.88 -14.05
N GLN A 510 -19.25 -6.39 -13.43
CA GLN A 510 -18.38 -5.31 -13.96
C GLN A 510 -17.91 -5.51 -15.40
N THR A 511 -17.91 -6.72 -15.91
CA THR A 511 -17.40 -7.04 -17.24
C THR A 511 -18.32 -6.59 -18.37
N VAL A 512 -19.63 -6.50 -18.10
CA VAL A 512 -20.62 -6.05 -19.09
C VAL A 512 -21.44 -4.93 -18.50
N VAL A 513 -21.42 -3.80 -19.18
CA VAL A 513 -22.11 -2.59 -18.76
C VAL A 513 -22.96 -2.12 -19.90
N ASN A 514 -24.23 -1.83 -19.64
CA ASN A 514 -25.09 -1.08 -20.56
C ASN A 514 -24.67 0.39 -20.59
N VAL A 515 -23.45 0.66 -21.00
CA VAL A 515 -22.85 2.02 -21.02
C VAL A 515 -23.64 2.94 -21.93
N ASP A 516 -24.24 2.39 -22.98
CA ASP A 516 -25.07 3.15 -23.93
C ASP A 516 -26.40 3.67 -23.34
N SER A 517 -26.89 3.07 -22.23
CA SER A 517 -27.99 3.61 -21.48
C SER A 517 -27.60 4.64 -20.42
N GLY A 518 -26.34 4.95 -20.32
CA GLY A 518 -25.53 5.68 -19.36
C GLY A 518 -26.12 6.97 -18.78
N THR A 519 -27.26 6.86 -18.09
CA THR A 519 -27.94 7.99 -17.45
C THR A 519 -27.85 7.95 -15.92
N ALA A 520 -27.25 6.90 -15.34
CA ALA A 520 -27.04 6.82 -13.90
C ALA A 520 -26.09 7.91 -13.41
N GLU A 521 -26.40 8.52 -12.28
CA GLU A 521 -25.74 9.71 -11.73
C GLU A 521 -25.16 9.42 -10.35
N SER A 522 -24.02 10.03 -10.02
CA SER A 522 -23.35 9.88 -8.73
C SER A 522 -23.37 11.18 -7.91
N VAL A 523 -23.89 11.10 -6.70
CA VAL A 523 -23.81 12.19 -5.72
C VAL A 523 -22.40 12.30 -5.14
N LEU A 524 -21.67 11.18 -5.03
CA LEU A 524 -20.26 11.21 -4.64
C LEU A 524 -19.43 12.03 -5.63
N ILE A 525 -19.55 11.75 -6.94
CA ILE A 525 -18.81 12.51 -7.97
C ILE A 525 -19.21 13.98 -7.96
N ALA A 526 -20.48 14.28 -7.73
CA ALA A 526 -20.96 15.66 -7.61
C ALA A 526 -20.29 16.40 -6.44
N ALA A 527 -20.19 15.76 -5.26
CA ALA A 527 -19.50 16.33 -4.12
C ALA A 527 -17.98 16.44 -4.35
N MET A 528 -17.37 15.47 -5.04
CA MET A 528 -15.97 15.53 -5.47
C MET A 528 -15.72 16.68 -6.45
N LEU A 529 -16.66 16.94 -7.38
CA LEU A 529 -16.58 18.08 -8.29
C LEU A 529 -16.57 19.41 -7.52
N VAL A 530 -17.42 19.54 -6.47
CA VAL A 530 -17.43 20.73 -5.61
C VAL A 530 -16.10 20.87 -4.88
N TYR A 531 -15.57 19.79 -4.32
CA TYR A 531 -14.31 19.80 -3.57
C TYR A 531 -13.12 20.11 -4.49
N SER A 532 -12.97 19.37 -5.59
CA SER A 532 -11.86 19.56 -6.54
C SER A 532 -11.98 20.84 -7.35
N GLY A 533 -13.20 21.34 -7.58
CA GLY A 533 -13.45 22.62 -8.25
C GLY A 533 -12.99 23.81 -7.42
N ARG A 534 -13.15 23.78 -6.09
CA ARG A 534 -12.55 24.78 -5.19
C ARG A 534 -11.04 24.73 -5.25
N GLU A 535 -10.45 23.51 -5.22
CA GLU A 535 -9.01 23.33 -5.36
C GLU A 535 -8.49 23.91 -6.68
N LEU A 536 -9.17 23.62 -7.81
CA LEU A 536 -8.79 24.15 -9.13
C LEU A 536 -8.90 25.68 -9.18
N ALA A 537 -9.92 26.26 -8.55
CA ALA A 537 -10.10 27.71 -8.47
C ALA A 537 -8.98 28.37 -7.64
N ASP A 538 -8.66 27.79 -6.49
CA ASP A 538 -7.60 28.33 -5.62
C ASP A 538 -6.22 28.17 -6.29
N LEU A 539 -5.97 27.04 -6.96
CA LEU A 539 -4.76 26.82 -7.76
C LEU A 539 -4.66 27.83 -8.92
N GLY A 540 -5.77 28.07 -9.64
CA GLY A 540 -5.83 29.04 -10.71
C GLY A 540 -5.45 30.45 -10.24
N ARG A 541 -6.04 30.92 -9.14
CA ARG A 541 -5.70 32.23 -8.52
C ARG A 541 -4.25 32.28 -8.05
N ALA A 542 -3.79 31.23 -7.37
CA ALA A 542 -2.43 31.17 -6.85
C ALA A 542 -1.35 31.10 -7.96
N SER A 543 -1.73 30.66 -9.16
CA SER A 543 -0.84 30.58 -10.32
C SER A 543 -0.71 31.90 -11.08
N GLU A 544 -1.58 32.89 -10.82
CA GLU A 544 -1.54 34.20 -11.48
C GLU A 544 -0.17 34.87 -11.30
N GLY A 545 0.38 35.39 -12.40
CA GLY A 545 1.70 36.03 -12.39
C GLY A 545 2.89 35.04 -12.35
N LYS A 546 2.65 33.72 -12.19
CA LYS A 546 3.67 32.66 -12.24
C LYS A 546 3.59 31.89 -13.55
N THR A 547 2.37 31.56 -13.98
CA THR A 547 2.06 30.94 -15.27
C THR A 547 0.67 31.37 -15.74
N ASN A 548 0.43 31.30 -17.05
CA ASN A 548 -0.88 31.55 -17.64
C ASN A 548 -1.65 30.26 -17.95
N ALA A 549 -1.13 29.12 -17.53
CA ALA A 549 -1.65 27.81 -17.91
C ALA A 549 -3.11 27.56 -17.47
N LEU A 550 -3.54 28.15 -16.34
CA LEU A 550 -4.90 28.07 -15.81
C LEU A 550 -5.71 29.39 -15.92
N ALA A 551 -5.34 30.28 -16.87
CA ALA A 551 -6.05 31.54 -17.04
C ALA A 551 -7.54 31.32 -17.33
N GLY A 552 -8.43 31.96 -16.56
CA GLY A 552 -9.89 31.85 -16.68
C GLY A 552 -10.51 30.61 -15.99
N GLU A 553 -9.72 29.63 -15.57
CA GLU A 553 -10.25 28.41 -14.96
C GLU A 553 -10.81 28.65 -13.56
N ALA A 554 -10.28 29.62 -12.82
CA ALA A 554 -10.77 29.92 -11.47
C ALA A 554 -12.24 30.38 -11.48
N GLU A 555 -12.61 31.27 -12.40
CA GLU A 555 -13.99 31.75 -12.56
C GLU A 555 -14.94 30.66 -13.05
N TYR A 556 -14.47 29.84 -14.01
CA TYR A 556 -15.23 28.70 -14.52
C TYR A 556 -15.52 27.70 -13.40
N ALA A 557 -14.49 27.31 -12.63
CA ALA A 557 -14.60 26.35 -11.57
C ALA A 557 -15.53 26.82 -10.43
N ILE A 558 -15.42 28.07 -9.98
CA ILE A 558 -16.31 28.62 -8.94
C ILE A 558 -17.74 28.62 -9.39
N LYS A 559 -18.03 29.03 -10.63
CA LYS A 559 -19.39 28.98 -11.16
C LYS A 559 -19.96 27.56 -11.17
N ALA A 560 -19.16 26.59 -11.61
CA ALA A 560 -19.54 25.18 -11.62
C ALA A 560 -19.78 24.62 -10.21
N VAL A 561 -18.92 25.00 -9.24
CA VAL A 561 -19.03 24.65 -7.81
C VAL A 561 -20.35 25.17 -7.22
N ASP A 562 -20.67 26.44 -7.45
CA ASP A 562 -21.92 27.04 -6.93
C ASP A 562 -23.16 26.39 -7.54
N GLU A 563 -23.14 26.15 -8.85
CA GLU A 563 -24.21 25.46 -9.54
C GLU A 563 -24.39 24.03 -9.03
N MET A 564 -23.29 23.25 -8.94
CA MET A 564 -23.36 21.85 -8.49
C MET A 564 -23.77 21.73 -7.02
N SER A 565 -23.33 22.64 -6.17
CA SER A 565 -23.74 22.68 -4.76
C SER A 565 -25.26 22.90 -4.63
N ASN A 566 -25.85 23.76 -5.46
CA ASN A 566 -27.30 23.94 -5.52
C ASN A 566 -28.01 22.70 -6.03
N ILE A 567 -27.53 22.09 -7.10
CA ILE A 567 -28.10 20.85 -7.68
C ILE A 567 -28.11 19.71 -6.62
N ILE A 568 -27.02 19.52 -5.89
CA ILE A 568 -26.96 18.53 -4.81
C ILE A 568 -28.03 18.82 -3.74
N CYS A 569 -28.15 20.07 -3.31
CA CYS A 569 -29.13 20.46 -2.31
C CYS A 569 -30.58 20.28 -2.78
N GLU A 570 -30.87 20.49 -4.06
CA GLU A 570 -32.21 20.41 -4.63
C GLU A 570 -32.60 18.98 -5.01
N ASN A 571 -31.66 18.20 -5.57
CA ASN A 571 -31.98 16.91 -6.19
C ASN A 571 -31.42 15.69 -5.42
N ALA A 572 -30.48 15.91 -4.49
CA ALA A 572 -29.82 14.79 -3.77
C ALA A 572 -30.03 14.82 -2.24
N TRP A 573 -30.86 15.74 -1.71
CA TRP A 573 -31.19 15.79 -0.29
C TRP A 573 -32.45 14.99 0.02
N ASP A 574 -32.34 13.94 0.88
CA ASP A 574 -33.43 13.02 1.23
C ASP A 574 -34.08 13.33 2.61
N GLY A 575 -33.93 14.56 3.10
CA GLY A 575 -34.54 15.02 4.36
C GLY A 575 -33.60 14.95 5.55
N GLU A 576 -32.86 13.86 5.74
CA GLU A 576 -31.89 13.69 6.84
C GLU A 576 -30.46 13.42 6.37
N TRP A 577 -30.25 12.95 5.11
CA TRP A 577 -28.96 12.67 4.50
C TRP A 577 -28.95 12.87 3.00
N PHE A 578 -27.78 12.82 2.36
CA PHE A 578 -27.65 12.89 0.92
C PHE A 578 -27.82 11.51 0.28
N LEU A 579 -28.54 11.45 -0.84
CA LEU A 579 -28.63 10.26 -1.67
C LEU A 579 -27.23 9.76 -2.08
N ARG A 580 -27.12 8.48 -2.41
CA ARG A 580 -25.92 7.91 -3.02
C ARG A 580 -25.82 8.19 -4.51
N ALA A 581 -26.95 7.99 -5.21
CA ALA A 581 -27.02 8.04 -6.66
C ALA A 581 -28.46 8.05 -7.16
N TYR A 582 -28.59 8.23 -8.49
CA TYR A 582 -29.75 7.79 -9.25
C TYR A 582 -29.31 6.68 -10.21
N ASP A 583 -30.08 5.59 -10.29
CA ASP A 583 -29.84 4.54 -11.28
C ASP A 583 -30.29 4.97 -12.70
N ALA A 584 -29.99 4.16 -13.72
CA ALA A 584 -30.32 4.52 -15.11
C ALA A 584 -31.84 4.61 -15.41
N ASN A 585 -32.68 4.16 -14.49
CA ASN A 585 -34.15 4.37 -14.56
C ASN A 585 -34.61 5.55 -13.69
N SER A 586 -33.71 6.40 -13.22
CA SER A 586 -33.98 7.53 -12.31
C SER A 586 -34.58 7.11 -10.96
N ASN A 587 -34.34 5.88 -10.50
CA ASN A 587 -34.67 5.49 -9.14
C ASN A 587 -33.57 5.98 -8.18
N LYS A 588 -34.02 6.45 -7.01
CA LYS A 588 -33.11 6.86 -5.94
C LYS A 588 -32.35 5.67 -5.36
N VAL A 589 -31.07 5.85 -5.13
CA VAL A 589 -30.18 4.93 -4.41
C VAL A 589 -29.65 5.65 -3.18
N GLY A 590 -29.69 5.01 -2.02
CA GLY A 590 -29.28 5.64 -0.76
C GLY A 590 -30.36 6.58 -0.20
N SER A 591 -31.64 6.25 -0.40
CA SER A 591 -32.81 7.00 0.08
C SER A 591 -33.47 6.28 1.27
N SER A 592 -34.12 7.05 2.13
CA SER A 592 -35.02 6.53 3.14
C SER A 592 -36.17 5.69 2.59
N GLU A 593 -36.48 5.81 1.29
CA GLU A 593 -37.45 5.01 0.57
C GLU A 593 -36.92 3.59 0.23
N ASN A 594 -35.62 3.34 0.31
CA ASN A 594 -34.99 2.05 0.01
C ASN A 594 -35.04 1.15 1.25
N ALA A 595 -35.52 -0.10 1.10
CA ALA A 595 -35.55 -1.06 2.20
C ALA A 595 -34.15 -1.53 2.62
N GLU A 596 -33.24 -1.63 1.66
CA GLU A 596 -31.82 -1.98 1.83
C GLU A 596 -30.97 -0.93 1.12
N GLY A 597 -29.76 -0.67 1.59
CA GLY A 597 -28.92 0.40 1.06
C GLY A 597 -29.55 1.78 1.20
N SER A 598 -30.17 2.09 2.35
CA SER A 598 -30.87 3.36 2.57
C SER A 598 -29.95 4.54 2.73
N ILE A 599 -28.76 4.34 3.32
CA ILE A 599 -27.74 5.36 3.54
C ILE A 599 -26.36 4.80 3.20
N PHE A 600 -25.52 5.63 2.58
CA PHE A 600 -24.14 5.31 2.19
C PHE A 600 -23.19 6.37 2.74
N ILE A 601 -22.02 5.94 3.20
CA ILE A 601 -21.00 6.81 3.79
C ILE A 601 -20.36 7.79 2.79
N GLU A 602 -20.17 7.37 1.52
CA GLU A 602 -19.38 8.11 0.55
C GLU A 602 -19.94 9.51 0.28
N SER A 603 -21.26 9.60 0.04
CA SER A 603 -21.92 10.89 -0.19
C SER A 603 -21.88 11.78 1.04
N GLN A 604 -22.09 11.20 2.24
CA GLN A 604 -22.08 11.98 3.48
C GLN A 604 -20.69 12.52 3.78
N GLY A 605 -19.66 11.69 3.58
CA GLY A 605 -18.26 12.08 3.79
C GLY A 605 -17.84 13.23 2.87
N PHE A 606 -17.99 13.08 1.55
CA PHE A 606 -17.58 14.12 0.60
C PHE A 606 -18.45 15.38 0.63
N CYS A 607 -19.79 15.27 0.76
CA CYS A 607 -20.63 16.44 0.97
C CYS A 607 -20.27 17.20 2.25
N GLY A 608 -19.92 16.44 3.32
CA GLY A 608 -19.43 17.02 4.59
C GLY A 608 -18.10 17.73 4.44
N MET A 609 -17.10 17.09 3.80
CA MET A 609 -15.78 17.68 3.50
C MET A 609 -15.92 18.95 2.64
N ALA A 610 -16.77 18.91 1.65
CA ALA A 610 -17.07 20.05 0.78
C ALA A 610 -18.05 21.06 1.41
N ALA A 611 -18.51 20.85 2.64
CA ALA A 611 -19.49 21.69 3.33
C ALA A 611 -20.73 22.03 2.47
N VAL A 612 -21.20 21.06 1.66
CA VAL A 612 -22.41 21.23 0.82
C VAL A 612 -23.63 21.41 1.70
N GLY A 613 -24.45 22.46 1.40
CA GLY A 613 -25.68 22.77 2.16
C GLY A 613 -25.41 23.18 3.61
N ALA A 614 -24.23 23.70 3.95
CA ALA A 614 -23.87 24.16 5.30
C ALA A 614 -24.79 25.28 5.78
N ASP A 615 -25.22 26.18 4.90
CA ASP A 615 -26.18 27.25 5.16
C ASP A 615 -27.58 26.72 5.59
N LYS A 616 -27.91 25.49 5.15
CA LYS A 616 -29.15 24.77 5.48
C LYS A 616 -28.95 23.73 6.58
N GLN A 617 -27.74 23.62 7.13
CA GLN A 617 -27.31 22.60 8.10
C GLN A 617 -27.45 21.14 7.57
N TYR A 618 -27.45 20.95 6.25
CA TYR A 618 -27.59 19.62 5.65
C TYR A 618 -26.36 18.74 5.95
N ASN A 619 -25.17 19.32 5.88
CA ASN A 619 -23.92 18.63 6.26
C ASN A 619 -23.95 18.12 7.72
N LEU A 620 -24.46 18.90 8.67
CA LEU A 620 -24.56 18.50 10.07
C LEU A 620 -25.57 17.37 10.28
N LYS A 621 -26.77 17.48 9.66
CA LYS A 621 -27.79 16.43 9.72
C LYS A 621 -27.31 15.13 9.07
N ALA A 622 -26.58 15.21 7.95
CA ALA A 622 -25.99 14.05 7.31
C ALA A 622 -24.98 13.33 8.22
N LEU A 623 -24.11 14.08 8.93
CA LEU A 623 -23.19 13.51 9.90
C LEU A 623 -23.91 12.89 11.11
N ASP A 624 -24.99 13.52 11.61
CA ASP A 624 -25.85 12.93 12.67
C ASP A 624 -26.51 11.63 12.19
N SER A 625 -26.86 11.54 10.90
CA SER A 625 -27.39 10.32 10.29
C SER A 625 -26.34 9.23 10.13
N VAL A 626 -25.10 9.59 9.81
CA VAL A 626 -23.96 8.64 9.82
C VAL A 626 -23.77 8.06 11.22
N GLU A 627 -23.75 8.90 12.25
CA GLU A 627 -23.65 8.43 13.63
C GLU A 627 -24.76 7.44 13.99
N LYS A 628 -26.00 7.78 13.64
CA LYS A 628 -27.19 7.01 13.99
C LYS A 628 -27.29 5.67 13.25
N HIS A 629 -26.91 5.63 11.97
CA HIS A 629 -27.22 4.51 11.09
C HIS A 629 -26.01 3.67 10.67
N LEU A 630 -24.80 4.26 10.63
CA LEU A 630 -23.60 3.61 10.10
C LEU A 630 -22.51 3.40 11.14
N ALA A 631 -22.38 4.30 12.13
CA ALA A 631 -21.28 4.24 13.08
C ALA A 631 -21.56 3.25 14.22
N HIS A 632 -20.55 2.43 14.50
CA HIS A 632 -20.59 1.49 15.62
C HIS A 632 -19.17 1.21 16.17
N GLN A 633 -19.03 0.26 17.07
CA GLN A 633 -17.82 0.02 17.86
C GLN A 633 -16.53 -0.09 17.05
N TYR A 634 -16.54 -0.68 15.85
CA TYR A 634 -15.34 -1.00 15.08
C TYR A 634 -15.07 -0.01 13.92
N GLY A 635 -15.93 0.99 13.72
CA GLY A 635 -15.82 1.97 12.66
C GLY A 635 -17.17 2.39 12.11
N ILE A 636 -17.19 2.81 10.87
CA ILE A 636 -18.39 3.27 10.16
C ILE A 636 -18.64 2.35 8.98
N ASP A 637 -19.80 1.67 8.96
CA ASP A 637 -20.22 0.82 7.84
C ASP A 637 -20.35 1.63 6.55
N ILE A 638 -20.02 1.02 5.41
CA ILE A 638 -20.10 1.70 4.11
C ILE A 638 -21.54 2.03 3.73
N LEU A 639 -22.48 1.18 4.08
CA LEU A 639 -23.90 1.36 3.88
C LEU A 639 -24.75 0.59 4.90
N ALA A 640 -26.00 1.01 5.06
CA ALA A 640 -26.99 0.31 5.88
C ALA A 640 -28.41 0.55 5.37
N PRO A 641 -29.35 -0.43 5.56
CA PRO A 641 -29.09 -1.82 5.85
C PRO A 641 -28.34 -2.53 4.71
N ALA A 642 -27.54 -3.54 5.03
CA ALA A 642 -26.83 -4.32 4.00
C ALA A 642 -27.81 -5.10 3.10
N PHE A 643 -27.44 -5.31 1.85
CA PHE A 643 -28.23 -6.10 0.90
C PHE A 643 -28.20 -7.58 1.31
N THR A 644 -29.38 -8.21 1.31
CA THR A 644 -29.56 -9.62 1.71
C THR A 644 -29.71 -10.57 0.52
N SER A 645 -29.91 -10.01 -0.68
CA SER A 645 -30.04 -10.77 -1.92
C SER A 645 -29.38 -10.03 -3.09
N TYR A 646 -28.98 -10.79 -4.11
CA TYR A 646 -28.43 -10.22 -5.32
C TYR A 646 -29.46 -9.38 -6.09
N ASP A 647 -29.11 -8.11 -6.35
CA ASP A 647 -29.87 -7.19 -7.17
C ASP A 647 -29.01 -6.71 -8.37
N TYR A 648 -29.27 -7.25 -9.55
CA TYR A 648 -28.56 -6.90 -10.77
C TYR A 648 -28.63 -5.42 -11.14
N SER A 649 -29.62 -4.67 -10.65
CA SER A 649 -29.74 -3.23 -10.89
C SER A 649 -28.80 -2.39 -10.03
N LYS A 650 -28.16 -2.99 -9.04
CA LYS A 650 -27.15 -2.36 -8.19
C LYS A 650 -25.74 -2.92 -8.45
N GLY A 651 -25.65 -4.11 -9.04
CA GLY A 651 -24.41 -4.75 -9.44
C GLY A 651 -23.73 -5.56 -8.35
N GLU A 652 -22.41 -5.67 -8.46
CA GLU A 652 -21.56 -6.56 -7.65
C GLU A 652 -21.70 -6.33 -6.15
N ILE A 653 -21.93 -5.09 -5.72
CA ILE A 653 -22.09 -4.73 -4.31
C ILE A 653 -23.09 -5.63 -3.57
N THR A 654 -24.13 -6.11 -4.26
CA THR A 654 -25.16 -6.97 -3.69
C THR A 654 -24.81 -8.46 -3.72
N SER A 655 -23.68 -8.84 -4.33
CA SER A 655 -23.18 -10.23 -4.37
C SER A 655 -22.39 -10.62 -3.12
N TYR A 656 -21.87 -9.66 -2.39
CA TYR A 656 -21.14 -9.91 -1.16
C TYR A 656 -22.08 -10.27 0.00
N PRO A 657 -21.66 -11.14 0.92
CA PRO A 657 -22.42 -11.38 2.15
C PRO A 657 -22.63 -10.10 2.94
N PRO A 658 -23.79 -9.94 3.63
CA PRO A 658 -24.04 -8.78 4.48
C PRO A 658 -22.92 -8.52 5.50
N GLY A 659 -22.47 -7.27 5.58
CA GLY A 659 -21.42 -6.84 6.49
C GLY A 659 -19.99 -7.09 5.97
N TYR A 660 -19.82 -7.53 4.72
CA TYR A 660 -18.49 -7.73 4.13
C TYR A 660 -18.28 -6.89 2.87
N LYS A 661 -17.02 -6.49 2.66
CA LYS A 661 -16.62 -5.67 1.52
C LYS A 661 -17.53 -4.45 1.40
N GLU A 662 -17.95 -4.11 0.19
CA GLU A 662 -18.80 -2.98 -0.09
C GLU A 662 -20.27 -3.18 0.31
N ASN A 663 -20.67 -4.39 0.73
CA ASN A 663 -22.02 -4.66 1.20
C ASN A 663 -22.16 -4.52 2.73
N GLY A 664 -22.06 -3.30 3.24
CA GLY A 664 -22.23 -3.01 4.66
C GLY A 664 -21.03 -3.40 5.54
N GLY A 665 -19.84 -3.64 4.95
CA GLY A 665 -18.58 -3.72 5.69
C GLY A 665 -18.11 -2.33 6.13
N ILE A 666 -17.14 -2.27 7.04
CA ILE A 666 -16.38 -1.05 7.32
C ILE A 666 -15.27 -1.00 6.28
N PHE A 667 -15.45 -0.20 5.25
CA PHE A 667 -14.41 0.05 4.29
C PHE A 667 -13.53 1.19 4.84
N CYS A 668 -12.36 0.84 5.38
CA CYS A 668 -11.57 1.78 6.18
C CYS A 668 -11.07 3.00 5.40
N HIS A 669 -11.05 2.92 4.06
CA HIS A 669 -10.62 3.99 3.16
C HIS A 669 -11.55 5.22 3.20
N ASN A 670 -12.87 5.04 3.31
CA ASN A 670 -13.83 6.14 3.31
C ASN A 670 -14.20 6.65 4.71
N ASN A 671 -13.83 5.93 5.77
CA ASN A 671 -14.03 6.40 7.14
C ASN A 671 -13.33 7.76 7.40
N PRO A 672 -12.08 8.00 6.95
CA PRO A 672 -11.43 9.30 7.05
C PRO A 672 -12.18 10.46 6.41
N TRP A 673 -12.99 10.24 5.37
CA TRP A 673 -13.80 11.31 4.77
C TRP A 673 -14.83 11.85 5.76
N VAL A 674 -15.46 10.95 6.55
CA VAL A 674 -16.34 11.36 7.64
C VAL A 674 -15.55 12.01 8.79
N ILE A 675 -14.38 11.47 9.14
CA ILE A 675 -13.50 12.08 10.16
C ILE A 675 -13.14 13.52 9.78
N ILE A 676 -12.79 13.77 8.54
CA ILE A 676 -12.50 15.12 8.03
C ILE A 676 -13.76 15.97 8.05
N ALA A 677 -14.91 15.44 7.63
CA ALA A 677 -16.19 16.16 7.66
C ALA A 677 -16.60 16.58 9.07
N GLU A 678 -16.39 15.74 10.08
CA GLU A 678 -16.60 16.08 11.48
C GLU A 678 -15.63 17.17 11.97
N ALA A 679 -14.37 17.14 11.53
CA ALA A 679 -13.39 18.18 11.82
C ALA A 679 -13.76 19.52 11.14
N VAL A 680 -14.24 19.49 9.90
CA VAL A 680 -14.80 20.67 9.19
C VAL A 680 -15.99 21.25 9.96
N ALA A 681 -16.84 20.38 10.50
CA ALA A 681 -17.98 20.77 11.33
C ALA A 681 -17.60 21.23 12.74
N GLY A 682 -16.33 21.16 13.13
CA GLY A 682 -15.82 21.58 14.46
C GLY A 682 -16.07 20.55 15.57
N ARG A 683 -16.36 19.28 15.22
CA ARG A 683 -16.68 18.19 16.16
C ARG A 683 -15.46 17.33 16.48
N GLY A 684 -14.42 17.91 17.13
CA GLY A 684 -13.13 17.26 17.37
C GLY A 684 -13.19 15.97 18.17
N ASP A 685 -14.03 15.92 19.21
CA ASP A 685 -14.22 14.68 20.00
C ASP A 685 -14.76 13.54 19.14
N LYS A 686 -15.69 13.83 18.23
CA LYS A 686 -16.29 12.86 17.33
C LYS A 686 -15.29 12.40 16.25
N ALA A 687 -14.59 13.35 15.65
CA ALA A 687 -13.56 13.06 14.65
C ALA A 687 -12.46 12.13 15.20
N PHE A 688 -11.99 12.43 16.41
CA PHE A 688 -10.96 11.60 17.04
C PHE A 688 -11.49 10.25 17.53
N ASP A 689 -12.74 10.18 17.98
CA ASP A 689 -13.38 8.92 18.34
C ASP A 689 -13.47 7.97 17.14
N TYR A 690 -13.91 8.45 15.97
CA TYR A 690 -13.93 7.66 14.74
C TYR A 690 -12.54 7.25 14.28
N TYR A 691 -11.55 8.15 14.38
CA TYR A 691 -10.16 7.81 14.10
C TYR A 691 -9.67 6.62 14.93
N LYS A 692 -9.89 6.65 16.26
CA LYS A 692 -9.45 5.57 17.16
C LYS A 692 -10.08 4.21 16.85
N ARG A 693 -11.28 4.17 16.28
CA ARG A 693 -11.99 2.91 16.02
C ARG A 693 -11.30 2.05 14.95
N ILE A 694 -10.55 2.67 14.03
CA ILE A 694 -9.87 1.98 12.94
C ILE A 694 -8.34 2.11 12.99
N ALA A 695 -7.78 2.98 13.85
CA ALA A 695 -6.33 3.19 13.92
C ALA A 695 -5.65 2.03 14.67
N PRO A 696 -4.66 1.35 14.04
CA PRO A 696 -4.07 0.09 14.53
C PRO A 696 -3.63 0.12 15.99
N ALA A 697 -2.85 1.11 16.42
CA ALA A 697 -2.37 1.19 17.79
C ALA A 697 -3.49 1.28 18.85
N PHE A 698 -4.70 1.72 18.47
CA PHE A 698 -5.85 1.81 19.39
C PHE A 698 -6.68 0.53 19.45
N ILE A 699 -6.50 -0.37 18.47
CA ILE A 699 -7.23 -1.65 18.39
C ILE A 699 -6.34 -2.87 18.62
N GLU A 700 -5.08 -2.68 19.03
CA GLU A 700 -4.11 -3.74 19.30
C GLU A 700 -4.62 -4.76 20.35
N ASP A 701 -5.36 -4.30 21.35
CA ASP A 701 -5.89 -5.15 22.43
C ASP A 701 -6.90 -6.20 21.92
N ILE A 702 -7.49 -5.99 20.74
CA ILE A 702 -8.41 -6.94 20.10
C ILE A 702 -7.78 -7.65 18.88
N SER A 703 -6.45 -7.79 18.85
CA SER A 703 -5.73 -8.41 17.71
C SER A 703 -6.18 -9.85 17.39
N ASP A 704 -6.69 -10.60 18.37
CA ASP A 704 -7.33 -11.90 18.15
C ASP A 704 -8.57 -11.82 17.26
N LEU A 705 -9.39 -10.81 17.48
CA LEU A 705 -10.60 -10.54 16.72
C LEU A 705 -10.24 -9.87 15.38
N HIS A 706 -9.39 -8.86 15.44
CA HIS A 706 -9.01 -8.06 14.27
C HIS A 706 -8.21 -8.87 13.24
N ARG A 707 -7.33 -9.78 13.68
CA ARG A 707 -6.56 -10.76 12.92
C ARG A 707 -5.44 -10.23 12.02
N THR A 708 -5.60 -9.07 11.40
CA THR A 708 -4.54 -8.44 10.60
C THR A 708 -3.49 -7.81 11.52
N GLU A 709 -2.39 -7.36 10.91
CA GLU A 709 -1.26 -6.77 11.61
C GLU A 709 -1.70 -5.58 12.48
N PRO A 710 -1.33 -5.53 13.76
CA PRO A 710 -1.74 -4.43 14.66
C PRO A 710 -0.93 -3.14 14.47
N TYR A 711 -0.02 -3.08 13.51
CA TYR A 711 0.82 -1.91 13.23
C TYR A 711 0.45 -1.18 11.93
N VAL A 712 -0.49 -1.70 11.13
CA VAL A 712 -0.91 -1.08 9.86
C VAL A 712 -2.42 -1.11 9.69
N TYR A 713 -2.94 -0.14 8.95
CA TYR A 713 -4.37 -0.09 8.62
C TYR A 713 -4.76 -1.25 7.71
N ALA A 714 -5.94 -1.78 7.96
CA ALA A 714 -6.64 -2.69 7.06
C ALA A 714 -7.43 -1.91 5.99
N GLN A 715 -7.74 -2.55 4.87
CA GLN A 715 -8.68 -2.03 3.88
C GLN A 715 -10.10 -2.13 4.41
N MET A 716 -10.44 -3.27 5.04
CA MET A 716 -11.80 -3.62 5.42
C MET A 716 -11.84 -4.31 6.78
N ILE A 717 -12.85 -3.94 7.56
CA ILE A 717 -13.26 -4.62 8.79
C ILE A 717 -14.71 -5.11 8.59
N ALA A 718 -15.02 -6.32 9.03
CA ALA A 718 -16.37 -6.86 8.96
C ALA A 718 -17.34 -5.99 9.79
N GLY A 719 -18.39 -5.51 9.12
CA GLY A 719 -19.36 -4.55 9.63
C GLY A 719 -20.40 -5.15 10.57
N SER A 720 -21.32 -4.31 11.00
CA SER A 720 -22.36 -4.66 11.99
C SER A 720 -23.29 -5.79 11.55
N ALA A 721 -23.56 -5.89 10.26
CA ALA A 721 -24.41 -6.93 9.67
C ALA A 721 -23.72 -8.28 9.46
N SER A 722 -22.39 -8.37 9.68
CA SER A 722 -21.61 -9.59 9.44
C SER A 722 -21.81 -10.63 10.55
N GLN A 723 -21.37 -11.87 10.27
CA GLN A 723 -21.29 -12.93 11.28
C GLN A 723 -20.05 -12.79 12.18
N THR A 724 -19.08 -11.98 11.78
CA THR A 724 -17.80 -11.78 12.48
C THR A 724 -17.46 -10.29 12.62
N PRO A 725 -18.30 -9.46 13.27
CA PRO A 725 -18.05 -8.02 13.37
C PRO A 725 -16.68 -7.74 14.01
N GLY A 726 -15.93 -6.80 13.44
CA GLY A 726 -14.61 -6.42 13.94
C GLY A 726 -13.44 -7.21 13.34
N GLN A 727 -13.70 -8.29 12.58
CA GLN A 727 -12.67 -9.06 11.90
C GLN A 727 -12.18 -8.30 10.65
N ALA A 728 -10.89 -7.94 10.62
CA ALA A 728 -10.30 -7.23 9.49
C ALA A 728 -9.73 -8.15 8.42
N LYS A 729 -9.55 -7.60 7.22
CA LYS A 729 -8.96 -8.24 6.05
C LYS A 729 -8.20 -7.22 5.20
N ASN A 730 -7.27 -7.72 4.36
CA ASN A 730 -6.53 -6.94 3.38
C ASN A 730 -5.78 -5.77 4.03
N SER A 731 -4.72 -6.09 4.76
CA SER A 731 -3.83 -5.09 5.36
C SER A 731 -2.88 -4.45 4.34
N TRP A 732 -2.21 -3.38 4.71
CA TRP A 732 -1.15 -2.67 4.03
C TRP A 732 -1.58 -1.84 2.82
N LEU A 733 -1.82 -2.44 1.66
CA LEU A 733 -1.97 -1.72 0.40
C LEU A 733 -3.38 -1.16 0.24
N THR A 734 -3.62 -0.04 0.88
CA THR A 734 -4.92 0.63 0.92
C THR A 734 -4.76 2.14 1.06
N GLY A 735 -5.58 2.91 0.37
CA GLY A 735 -5.67 4.36 0.54
C GLY A 735 -6.11 4.80 1.95
N THR A 736 -6.52 3.85 2.80
CA THR A 736 -6.80 4.09 4.22
C THR A 736 -5.63 4.78 4.91
N ALA A 737 -4.39 4.36 4.63
CA ALA A 737 -3.20 4.94 5.25
C ALA A 737 -3.03 6.43 4.92
N ALA A 738 -3.09 6.78 3.64
CA ALA A 738 -2.95 8.16 3.18
C ALA A 738 -4.07 9.06 3.73
N TRP A 739 -5.33 8.61 3.62
CA TRP A 739 -6.47 9.40 4.10
C TRP A 739 -6.50 9.55 5.62
N ASN A 740 -6.08 8.53 6.40
CA ASN A 740 -5.94 8.69 7.85
C ASN A 740 -4.78 9.61 8.21
N PHE A 741 -3.68 9.59 7.46
CA PHE A 741 -2.60 10.56 7.66
C PHE A 741 -3.08 12.00 7.39
N VAL A 742 -3.83 12.21 6.30
CA VAL A 742 -4.47 13.51 6.01
C VAL A 742 -5.45 13.90 7.12
N ALA A 743 -6.33 12.99 7.53
CA ALA A 743 -7.33 13.26 8.56
C ALA A 743 -6.69 13.66 9.90
N ILE A 744 -5.69 12.90 10.36
CA ILE A 744 -5.05 13.18 11.64
C ILE A 744 -4.13 14.40 11.58
N SER A 745 -3.22 14.49 10.61
CA SER A 745 -2.20 15.54 10.56
C SER A 745 -2.76 16.90 10.13
N GLN A 746 -3.66 16.90 9.13
CA GLN A 746 -4.13 18.15 8.51
C GLN A 746 -5.45 18.65 9.10
N TRP A 747 -6.30 17.77 9.63
CA TRP A 747 -7.65 18.16 10.07
C TRP A 747 -7.84 18.07 11.59
N ILE A 748 -7.43 16.98 12.22
CA ILE A 748 -7.54 16.87 13.69
C ILE A 748 -6.44 17.70 14.36
N LEU A 749 -5.17 17.43 14.04
CA LEU A 749 -4.03 18.24 14.54
C LEU A 749 -3.93 19.59 13.82
N GLY A 750 -4.51 19.71 12.64
CA GLY A 750 -4.82 20.94 11.96
C GLY A 750 -3.63 21.67 11.30
N ILE A 751 -2.60 20.94 10.88
CA ILE A 751 -1.44 21.55 10.19
C ILE A 751 -1.60 21.31 8.68
N ARG A 752 -2.22 22.27 7.99
CA ARG A 752 -2.47 22.19 6.56
C ARG A 752 -1.54 23.07 5.75
N THR A 753 -1.17 22.62 4.56
CA THR A 753 -0.45 23.44 3.58
C THR A 753 -1.42 24.33 2.79
N SER A 754 -0.97 25.53 2.46
CA SER A 754 -1.64 26.43 1.54
C SER A 754 -0.65 26.97 0.50
N TYR A 755 -1.14 27.68 -0.51
CA TYR A 755 -0.27 28.31 -1.51
C TYR A 755 0.59 29.43 -0.91
N GLU A 756 0.13 30.03 0.20
CA GLU A 756 0.79 31.15 0.88
C GLU A 756 1.66 30.73 2.08
N GLY A 757 1.42 29.53 2.66
CA GLY A 757 2.13 29.09 3.86
C GLY A 757 1.45 27.89 4.55
N LEU A 758 1.58 27.83 5.88
CA LEU A 758 0.89 26.83 6.70
C LEU A 758 -0.37 27.42 7.34
N ILE A 759 -1.45 26.67 7.34
CA ILE A 759 -2.66 26.99 8.09
C ILE A 759 -2.66 26.14 9.36
N ILE A 760 -2.74 26.80 10.51
CA ILE A 760 -2.91 26.17 11.82
C ILE A 760 -4.39 26.30 12.18
N ASP A 761 -5.13 25.20 12.09
CA ASP A 761 -6.58 25.13 12.32
C ASP A 761 -6.95 23.78 12.96
N PRO A 762 -6.48 23.53 14.19
CA PRO A 762 -6.71 22.27 14.88
C PRO A 762 -8.19 22.08 15.23
N CYS A 763 -8.65 20.81 15.12
CA CYS A 763 -9.94 20.38 15.62
C CYS A 763 -9.74 19.20 16.58
N LEU A 764 -9.29 19.54 17.81
CA LEU A 764 -8.82 18.59 18.80
C LEU A 764 -9.94 17.93 19.60
N PRO A 765 -9.75 16.70 20.09
CA PRO A 765 -10.58 16.19 21.15
C PRO A 765 -10.38 17.02 22.44
N SER A 766 -11.41 17.11 23.23
CA SER A 766 -11.45 17.98 24.41
C SER A 766 -10.45 17.61 25.52
N ASP A 767 -9.93 16.38 25.51
CA ASP A 767 -8.91 15.88 26.44
C ASP A 767 -7.47 16.16 26.00
N LEU A 768 -7.22 16.46 24.73
CA LEU A 768 -5.89 16.81 24.22
C LEU A 768 -5.61 18.31 24.47
N ARG A 769 -4.80 18.59 25.49
CA ARG A 769 -4.56 19.94 26.02
C ARG A 769 -3.34 20.63 25.49
N HIS A 770 -2.36 19.86 25.07
CA HIS A 770 -1.06 20.34 24.60
C HIS A 770 -0.49 19.40 23.55
N LEU A 771 0.10 19.95 22.50
CA LEU A 771 0.90 19.18 21.57
C LEU A 771 1.98 20.04 20.91
N GLU A 772 3.06 19.37 20.54
CA GLU A 772 4.16 19.95 19.74
C GLU A 772 4.20 19.25 18.38
N VAL A 773 4.38 20.01 17.32
CA VAL A 773 4.51 19.49 15.95
C VAL A 773 5.83 20.01 15.36
N GLU A 774 6.65 19.12 14.85
CA GLU A 774 7.75 19.47 13.97
C GLU A 774 7.36 19.17 12.52
N ARG A 775 7.52 20.14 11.65
CA ARG A 775 7.12 20.05 10.23
C ARG A 775 8.17 20.71 9.34
N THR A 776 8.72 19.95 8.39
CA THR A 776 9.52 20.53 7.30
C THR A 776 8.60 20.90 6.15
N PHE A 777 8.52 22.18 5.82
CA PHE A 777 7.69 22.70 4.74
C PHE A 777 8.50 23.58 3.81
N ARG A 778 8.56 23.25 2.54
CA ARG A 778 9.39 23.93 1.50
C ARG A 778 10.83 24.17 1.95
N GLY A 779 11.42 23.15 2.61
CA GLY A 779 12.80 23.22 3.10
C GLY A 779 13.01 23.99 4.42
N VAL A 780 11.98 24.60 4.99
CA VAL A 780 12.04 25.29 6.29
C VAL A 780 11.45 24.40 7.39
N LYS A 781 12.16 24.28 8.51
CA LYS A 781 11.65 23.54 9.68
C LYS A 781 10.75 24.45 10.52
N TYR A 782 9.54 23.99 10.80
CA TYR A 782 8.57 24.63 11.68
C TYR A 782 8.48 23.86 12.99
N GLN A 783 8.52 24.57 14.12
CA GLN A 783 8.27 24.07 15.47
C GLN A 783 6.99 24.72 15.99
N ILE A 784 5.91 23.97 16.02
CA ILE A 784 4.56 24.46 16.28
C ILE A 784 4.11 23.91 17.62
N THR A 785 3.78 24.80 18.55
CA THR A 785 3.17 24.43 19.84
C THR A 785 1.71 24.82 19.81
N ILE A 786 0.83 23.88 20.12
CA ILE A 786 -0.61 24.11 20.21
C ILE A 786 -1.06 23.91 21.65
N GLU A 787 -1.68 24.95 22.21
CA GLU A 787 -2.21 24.99 23.57
C GLU A 787 -3.74 25.00 23.52
N ASN A 788 -4.38 24.09 24.28
CA ASN A 788 -5.82 23.98 24.40
C ASN A 788 -6.25 23.96 25.90
N PRO A 789 -6.04 25.06 26.65
CA PRO A 789 -6.21 25.07 28.09
C PRO A 789 -7.67 24.83 28.51
N GLU A 790 -8.64 25.24 27.71
CA GLU A 790 -10.07 25.11 28.00
C GLU A 790 -10.69 23.80 27.46
N GLY A 791 -9.96 23.04 26.61
CA GLY A 791 -10.46 21.82 25.98
C GLY A 791 -11.57 22.04 24.98
N LYS A 792 -11.44 23.10 24.20
CA LYS A 792 -12.33 23.38 23.08
C LYS A 792 -11.94 22.49 21.90
N ASN A 793 -12.92 22.10 21.12
CA ASN A 793 -12.62 21.32 19.93
C ASN A 793 -11.94 22.15 18.83
N LYS A 794 -12.34 23.42 18.65
CA LYS A 794 -11.84 24.24 17.54
C LYS A 794 -11.70 25.72 17.95
N GLY A 795 -10.72 26.39 17.35
CA GLY A 795 -10.50 27.83 17.42
C GLY A 795 -10.64 28.50 16.06
N GLU A 796 -10.09 29.72 15.92
CA GLU A 796 -10.02 30.43 14.66
C GLU A 796 -8.75 30.01 13.89
N ALA A 797 -8.86 29.74 12.57
CA ALA A 797 -7.73 29.37 11.74
C ALA A 797 -6.66 30.50 11.69
N MET A 798 -5.40 30.12 11.74
CA MET A 798 -4.26 31.06 11.65
C MET A 798 -3.39 30.72 10.44
N LEU A 799 -3.18 31.67 9.54
CA LEU A 799 -2.19 31.57 8.48
C LEU A 799 -0.81 31.92 9.01
N VAL A 800 0.17 31.05 8.81
CA VAL A 800 1.60 31.31 8.97
C VAL A 800 2.21 31.44 7.58
N PRO A 801 2.45 32.70 7.07
CA PRO A 801 2.98 32.90 5.73
C PRO A 801 4.34 32.21 5.57
N PHE A 802 4.57 31.63 4.39
CA PHE A 802 5.87 31.07 4.07
C PHE A 802 6.91 32.18 3.95
N ALA A 803 8.03 31.99 4.63
CA ALA A 803 9.19 32.86 4.51
C ALA A 803 10.43 31.98 4.35
N GLU A 804 11.23 32.27 3.33
CA GLU A 804 12.51 31.58 3.14
C GLU A 804 13.43 31.83 4.34
N GLY A 805 14.12 30.79 4.81
CA GLY A 805 15.05 30.87 5.92
C GLY A 805 15.68 29.53 6.24
N THR A 806 16.82 29.56 6.93
CA THR A 806 17.53 28.36 7.40
C THR A 806 17.28 28.07 8.88
N GLU A 807 16.79 29.09 9.63
CA GLU A 807 16.48 28.92 11.05
C GLU A 807 15.07 28.35 11.23
N PRO A 808 14.85 27.50 12.23
CA PRO A 808 13.52 26.97 12.53
C PRO A 808 12.50 28.06 12.84
N CYS A 809 11.35 28.04 12.19
CA CYS A 809 10.24 28.94 12.45
C CYS A 809 9.44 28.41 13.68
N LYS A 810 9.41 29.17 14.77
CA LYS A 810 8.66 28.85 15.98
C LYS A 810 7.29 29.49 15.94
N VAL A 811 6.25 28.67 16.12
CA VAL A 811 4.86 29.11 16.12
C VAL A 811 4.18 28.61 17.39
N VAL A 812 3.49 29.51 18.09
CA VAL A 812 2.64 29.16 19.22
C VAL A 812 1.21 29.54 18.88
N TYR A 813 0.32 28.57 18.97
CA TYR A 813 -1.10 28.75 18.73
C TYR A 813 -1.89 28.33 19.97
N THR A 814 -2.88 29.13 20.35
CA THR A 814 -3.77 28.82 21.50
C THR A 814 -5.21 28.78 21.02
N ILE A 815 -5.89 27.66 21.26
CA ILE A 815 -7.35 27.54 21.04
C ILE A 815 -8.04 28.40 22.11
N LYS A 816 -8.72 29.47 21.66
CA LYS A 816 -9.40 30.44 22.52
C LYS A 816 -10.91 30.22 22.57
#